data_594f8fbeacf795057f46cf7ba034a2b0
#
_entry.id   594f8fbeacf795057f46cf7ba034a2b0
#
_cell.length_a   1.000
_cell.length_b   1.000
_cell.length_c   1.000
_cell.angle_alpha   90.00
_cell.angle_beta   90.00
_cell.angle_gamma   90.00
#
_symmetry.space_group_name_H-M   'P 1'
#
loop_
_entity.id
_entity.type
_entity.pdbx_description
1 polymer ?
#
loop_
_entity_poly.entity_id
_entity_poly.type
_entity_poly.pdbx_seq_one_letter_code
_entity_poly.pdbx_strand_id
1 'polypeptide(L)'
;MALNSQQMELIQQALLSGFPTRDHLAMLMRMKLDVKLDAVAEAEDNTLRTFKIITWAERVGCVRRLIDGMVAQMSTNPDVKKLKEASHTWVLDTDGESAPAPDAIPAAPASADAEAQAIHDYLAFLYTRYKYLDFKGMGMADRVPLQLPMADMYVPLKARVELPDGEAWSHELRLAGRKMTKAEAENIGERFSGPQPVLDLLRRHAGLVILGDPGAGKTTFLKYLAVLLALDRGAKVGLERRLPVLVPLSAYATALAQHDVSLQAFMGDYYRSRGIDLPVDQLLDRALAEGRALILLDGLDEVQQLARRTLVVQRVEEFFAFQRLRGNKFVLTSRIVGYRSVRPAAEDLKECTLVDFDADDILLFLEKWTQALEQTAMGASTVTELAAAEEKAELLFALERNPGVRQLAANPLLLTILALMKRQGVLLPERRVQLYDQYVQTLLRHWNLARGLDRRVARDLDVLETTSALAPLALWMQESSPGAGLVKGEALRRKLEAIYTERHVDDPAASARQLLADARDHASLLLERGAGEFGFIHLTFLEYLAAIAVAQRGQSDLQPVVKMLAQHIDDPRWREVSLLTIGYMGIIQQRDEAASDVLLHLLGQKPGEAGAVVVLAGEAVLDMWPGGVTRQCRDVVKQALLVAMTDSNVPPVTRARAGSLLSALGDPRLGVGVGADGLPDILWLPVPAGDFPMGSNAVSDEQPIHSVYLDAFAIAKYPVTNSQYACFVAATGRKPPKHWGGRTPPDELRTHPVVAVSWEDAAAFCGWLSKRCGARIRLPTEAEWEKAARGTDGRTYPWGNESDKMQTLCNMNKTGIGGTSPVGIFPAGESPYKVAEMAGNVWEWVNDWYGEDYYRRSPRANPQGPERGEYRVLRGGSWINSGSYVRSANRYNNFPDNWNVNDGCRCVRSL
;
A
#
# COMPACT_ATOMS: atom_id res chain seq x y z
N MET A 1 3.72 17.06 39.35
CA MET A 1 2.60 17.01 40.33
C MET A 1 1.75 18.25 40.07
N ALA A 2 0.43 18.09 39.94
CA ALA A 2 -0.45 19.23 39.66
C ALA A 2 -0.52 20.18 40.87
N LEU A 3 -0.50 21.49 40.59
CA LEU A 3 -0.69 22.53 41.61
C LEU A 3 -2.10 22.45 42.18
N ASN A 4 -2.22 22.60 43.49
CA ASN A 4 -3.55 22.75 44.11
C ASN A 4 -4.07 24.19 43.95
N SER A 5 -5.37 24.40 44.17
CA SER A 5 -6.03 25.67 44.00
C SER A 5 -5.37 26.82 44.79
N GLN A 6 -4.88 26.55 46.03
CA GLN A 6 -4.23 27.53 46.87
C GLN A 6 -2.84 27.90 46.37
N GLN A 7 -2.11 26.95 45.80
CA GLN A 7 -0.81 27.18 45.17
C GLN A 7 -0.94 28.01 43.89
N MET A 8 -1.93 27.68 43.06
CA MET A 8 -2.24 28.45 41.85
C MET A 8 -2.62 29.88 42.17
N GLU A 9 -3.42 30.10 43.19
CA GLU A 9 -3.86 31.45 43.60
C GLU A 9 -2.67 32.28 44.09
N LEU A 10 -1.76 31.71 44.89
CA LEU A 10 -0.56 32.41 45.36
C LEU A 10 0.37 32.81 44.21
N ILE A 11 0.58 31.94 43.22
CA ILE A 11 1.40 32.28 42.03
C ILE A 11 0.69 33.36 41.21
N GLN A 12 -0.61 33.27 41.04
CA GLN A 12 -1.39 34.26 40.27
C GLN A 12 -1.37 35.65 40.91
N GLN A 13 -1.56 35.73 42.21
CA GLN A 13 -1.47 37.00 42.97
C GLN A 13 -0.09 37.61 42.84
N ALA A 14 0.97 36.84 42.99
CA ALA A 14 2.35 37.31 42.82
C ALA A 14 2.67 37.75 41.40
N LEU A 15 2.12 37.11 40.38
CA LEU A 15 2.25 37.54 38.97
C LEU A 15 1.49 38.87 38.73
N LEU A 16 0.26 38.97 39.20
CA LEU A 16 -0.56 40.20 39.02
C LEU A 16 0.02 41.42 39.73
N SER A 17 0.52 41.23 40.96
CA SER A 17 1.08 42.35 41.77
C SER A 17 2.52 42.70 41.37
N GLY A 18 3.34 41.69 41.07
CA GLY A 18 4.74 41.89 40.69
C GLY A 18 4.95 42.29 39.21
N PHE A 19 4.07 41.82 38.33
CA PHE A 19 4.18 42.02 36.87
C PHE A 19 2.85 42.55 36.27
N PRO A 20 2.44 43.78 36.61
CA PRO A 20 1.08 44.27 36.34
C PRO A 20 0.83 44.59 34.87
N THR A 21 1.84 44.63 34.02
CA THR A 21 1.68 44.91 32.58
C THR A 21 2.09 43.72 31.69
N ARG A 22 1.57 43.71 30.47
CA ARG A 22 1.98 42.72 29.45
C ARG A 22 3.48 42.69 29.22
N ASP A 23 4.11 43.89 29.19
CA ASP A 23 5.54 44.00 28.91
C ASP A 23 6.40 43.42 30.06
N HIS A 24 5.95 43.64 31.33
CA HIS A 24 6.61 43.02 32.49
C HIS A 24 6.53 41.49 32.44
N LEU A 25 5.37 40.94 32.09
CA LEU A 25 5.20 39.48 31.92
C LEU A 25 6.01 38.95 30.74
N ALA A 26 6.08 39.70 29.63
CA ALA A 26 6.89 39.33 28.47
C ALA A 26 8.38 39.30 28.81
N MET A 27 8.85 40.25 29.60
CA MET A 27 10.23 40.31 30.07
C MET A 27 10.56 39.16 31.02
N LEU A 28 9.68 38.82 31.95
CA LEU A 28 9.83 37.66 32.84
C LEU A 28 9.95 36.33 32.04
N MET A 29 9.01 36.11 31.12
CA MET A 29 8.95 34.91 30.31
C MET A 29 10.22 34.78 29.43
N ARG A 30 10.63 35.83 28.77
CA ARG A 30 11.78 35.81 27.86
C ARG A 30 13.11 35.68 28.61
N MET A 31 13.31 36.40 29.70
CA MET A 31 14.60 36.43 30.41
C MET A 31 14.84 35.23 31.31
N LYS A 32 13.79 34.57 31.81
CA LYS A 32 13.90 33.51 32.80
C LYS A 32 13.47 32.13 32.31
N LEU A 33 12.59 32.11 31.32
CA LEU A 33 12.05 30.87 30.78
C LEU A 33 12.39 30.69 29.29
N ASP A 34 13.02 31.69 28.66
CA ASP A 34 13.41 31.74 27.24
C ASP A 34 12.24 31.51 26.28
N VAL A 35 11.07 32.04 26.62
CA VAL A 35 9.82 31.87 25.86
C VAL A 35 9.18 33.23 25.58
N LYS A 36 8.61 33.40 24.39
CA LYS A 36 7.80 34.57 24.04
C LYS A 36 6.44 34.47 24.71
N LEU A 37 6.00 35.57 25.37
CA LEU A 37 4.72 35.61 26.09
C LEU A 37 3.54 35.27 25.22
N ASP A 38 3.47 35.76 23.99
CA ASP A 38 2.37 35.57 23.06
C ASP A 38 2.26 34.14 22.58
N ALA A 39 3.37 33.36 22.63
CA ALA A 39 3.35 31.93 22.35
C ALA A 39 2.71 31.07 23.47
N VAL A 40 2.56 31.62 24.66
CA VAL A 40 2.09 30.93 25.86
C VAL A 40 0.75 31.45 26.36
N ALA A 41 0.55 32.75 26.34
CA ALA A 41 -0.55 33.41 27.05
C ALA A 41 -1.11 34.64 26.28
N GLU A 42 -1.61 34.43 25.06
CA GLU A 42 -2.37 35.44 24.37
C GLU A 42 -3.74 35.63 25.05
N ALA A 43 -3.99 36.81 25.62
CA ALA A 43 -5.25 37.16 26.24
C ALA A 43 -5.38 38.70 26.33
N GLU A 44 -6.60 39.20 26.28
CA GLU A 44 -6.87 40.64 26.43
C GLU A 44 -6.73 41.10 27.88
N ASP A 45 -7.10 40.26 28.84
CA ASP A 45 -7.01 40.55 30.27
C ASP A 45 -5.79 39.90 30.95
N ASN A 46 -5.14 40.67 31.85
CA ASN A 46 -3.96 40.17 32.59
C ASN A 46 -4.27 39.03 33.55
N THR A 47 -5.46 38.94 34.08
CA THR A 47 -5.87 37.85 34.99
C THR A 47 -5.91 36.53 34.23
N LEU A 48 -6.51 36.55 33.06
CA LEU A 48 -6.53 35.37 32.17
C LEU A 48 -5.12 35.04 31.63
N ARG A 49 -4.31 36.05 31.35
CA ARG A 49 -2.94 35.91 30.89
C ARG A 49 -2.04 35.24 31.95
N THR A 50 -2.13 35.68 33.20
CA THR A 50 -1.38 35.07 34.31
C THR A 50 -1.83 33.63 34.57
N PHE A 51 -3.13 33.36 34.49
CA PHE A 51 -3.64 31.98 34.59
C PHE A 51 -3.07 31.08 33.52
N LYS A 52 -3.03 31.54 32.27
CA LYS A 52 -2.42 30.77 31.15
C LYS A 52 -0.92 30.54 31.33
N ILE A 53 -0.18 31.52 31.88
CA ILE A 53 1.25 31.36 32.20
C ILE A 53 1.43 30.25 33.25
N ILE A 54 0.63 30.23 34.31
CA ILE A 54 0.74 29.23 35.38
C ILE A 54 0.41 27.84 34.82
N THR A 55 -0.69 27.71 34.12
CA THR A 55 -1.10 26.44 33.49
C THR A 55 -0.05 25.95 32.50
N TRP A 56 0.56 26.84 31.72
CA TRP A 56 1.65 26.49 30.83
C TRP A 56 2.88 26.04 31.64
N ALA A 57 3.30 26.76 32.68
CA ALA A 57 4.46 26.44 33.49
C ALA A 57 4.28 25.09 34.24
N GLU A 58 3.08 24.81 34.70
CA GLU A 58 2.71 23.51 35.26
C GLU A 58 2.83 22.39 34.24
N ARG A 59 2.27 22.57 33.05
CA ARG A 59 2.30 21.61 31.94
C ARG A 59 3.72 21.29 31.48
N VAL A 60 4.59 22.29 31.42
CA VAL A 60 5.99 22.16 30.95
C VAL A 60 6.93 21.72 32.10
N GLY A 61 6.42 21.60 33.32
CA GLY A 61 7.23 21.22 34.49
C GLY A 61 8.22 22.30 34.94
N CYS A 62 7.97 23.59 34.60
CA CYS A 62 8.90 24.68 34.92
C CYS A 62 8.34 25.68 35.96
N VAL A 63 7.38 25.26 36.79
CA VAL A 63 6.79 26.10 37.85
C VAL A 63 7.84 26.63 38.79
N ARG A 64 8.86 25.82 39.16
CA ARG A 64 9.95 26.25 40.02
C ARG A 64 10.74 27.39 39.38
N ARG A 65 11.13 27.26 38.13
CA ARG A 65 11.84 28.28 37.34
C ARG A 65 11.03 29.57 37.20
N LEU A 66 9.70 29.47 37.06
CA LEU A 66 8.81 30.62 37.02
C LEU A 66 8.84 31.36 38.37
N ILE A 67 8.72 30.64 39.49
CA ILE A 67 8.78 31.21 40.83
C ILE A 67 10.13 31.86 41.10
N ASP A 68 11.24 31.18 40.82
CA ASP A 68 12.59 31.69 41.01
C ASP A 68 12.85 32.94 40.12
N GLY A 69 12.27 32.98 38.93
CA GLY A 69 12.33 34.12 38.02
C GLY A 69 11.59 35.32 38.58
N MET A 70 10.41 35.12 39.19
CA MET A 70 9.66 36.18 39.85
C MET A 70 10.40 36.72 41.06
N VAL A 71 10.92 35.84 41.90
CA VAL A 71 11.73 36.18 43.08
C VAL A 71 13.00 36.97 42.72
N ALA A 72 13.68 36.59 41.65
CA ALA A 72 14.89 37.25 41.18
C ALA A 72 14.64 38.68 40.64
N GLN A 73 13.46 38.95 40.07
CA GLN A 73 13.12 40.24 39.47
C GLN A 73 12.37 41.19 40.45
N MET A 74 11.55 40.65 41.34
CA MET A 74 10.65 41.40 42.20
C MET A 74 10.77 40.99 43.67
N SER A 75 11.99 40.82 44.22
CA SER A 75 12.25 40.39 45.57
C SER A 75 11.68 41.26 46.69
N THR A 76 11.37 42.53 46.40
CA THR A 76 10.77 43.47 47.33
C THR A 76 9.23 43.50 47.34
N ASN A 77 8.60 42.89 46.33
CA ASN A 77 7.15 42.84 46.23
C ASN A 77 6.59 41.92 47.33
N PRO A 78 5.56 42.36 48.12
CA PRO A 78 5.02 41.61 49.25
C PRO A 78 4.45 40.23 48.86
N ASP A 79 3.74 40.14 47.74
CA ASP A 79 3.10 38.87 47.30
C ASP A 79 4.15 37.90 46.73
N VAL A 80 5.16 38.40 46.02
CA VAL A 80 6.29 37.60 45.56
C VAL A 80 7.11 37.04 46.74
N LYS A 81 7.23 37.85 47.81
CA LYS A 81 7.91 37.41 49.05
C LYS A 81 7.12 36.35 49.77
N LYS A 82 5.80 36.52 49.89
CA LYS A 82 4.86 35.54 50.43
C LYS A 82 4.87 34.22 49.62
N LEU A 83 4.90 34.31 48.28
CA LEU A 83 5.03 33.15 47.42
C LEU A 83 6.37 32.44 47.63
N LYS A 84 7.45 33.14 47.78
CA LYS A 84 8.77 32.58 48.06
C LYS A 84 8.77 31.76 49.36
N GLU A 85 8.25 32.33 50.44
CA GLU A 85 8.14 31.68 51.76
C GLU A 85 7.28 30.41 51.70
N ALA A 86 6.11 30.47 51.05
CA ALA A 86 5.21 29.35 50.85
C ALA A 86 5.78 28.23 49.99
N SER A 87 6.50 28.62 48.91
CA SER A 87 7.02 27.67 47.93
C SER A 87 8.20 26.81 48.43
N HIS A 88 8.84 27.16 49.53
CA HIS A 88 9.86 26.32 50.13
C HIS A 88 9.39 24.97 50.64
N THR A 89 8.10 24.81 50.94
CA THR A 89 7.52 23.57 51.43
C THR A 89 6.85 22.78 50.29
N TRP A 90 6.84 23.31 49.07
CA TRP A 90 6.18 22.63 47.96
C TRP A 90 7.09 21.58 47.33
N VAL A 91 6.56 20.39 47.16
CA VAL A 91 7.21 19.36 46.30
C VAL A 91 6.83 19.74 44.86
N LEU A 92 7.58 20.67 44.32
CA LEU A 92 7.59 20.98 42.88
C LEU A 92 8.63 20.07 42.27
N ASP A 93 8.31 19.53 41.09
CA ASP A 93 9.30 18.76 40.32
C ASP A 93 10.56 19.63 40.22
N THR A 94 11.64 19.16 40.87
CA THR A 94 12.97 19.75 40.69
C THR A 94 13.26 19.66 39.22
N ASP A 95 13.56 20.77 38.57
CA ASP A 95 13.88 20.94 37.17
C ASP A 95 13.87 19.59 36.46
N GLY A 96 12.69 19.19 36.02
CA GLY A 96 12.47 17.82 35.57
C GLY A 96 13.52 17.56 34.54
N GLU A 97 14.21 16.45 34.69
CA GLU A 97 14.67 15.77 33.50
C GLU A 97 13.59 16.01 32.48
N SER A 98 13.90 16.86 31.51
CA SER A 98 13.02 17.17 30.37
C SER A 98 12.31 15.89 30.00
N ALA A 99 11.00 15.95 29.82
CA ALA A 99 10.25 14.83 29.20
C ALA A 99 11.17 14.24 28.16
N PRO A 100 11.42 12.92 28.16
CA PRO A 100 12.54 12.34 27.41
C PRO A 100 12.57 12.99 26.05
N ALA A 101 13.64 13.72 25.75
CA ALA A 101 13.79 14.42 24.48
C ALA A 101 13.47 13.37 23.43
N PRO A 102 12.63 13.64 22.44
CA PRO A 102 12.20 12.62 21.49
C PRO A 102 13.46 11.90 21.03
N ASP A 103 13.59 10.68 21.47
CA ASP A 103 14.65 9.70 21.21
C ASP A 103 16.00 10.32 20.77
N ALA A 104 16.80 10.74 21.72
CA ALA A 104 18.17 11.20 21.44
C ALA A 104 19.02 10.03 20.95
N ILE A 105 19.84 10.27 19.95
CA ILE A 105 20.87 9.32 19.53
C ILE A 105 21.78 9.06 20.74
N PRO A 106 22.05 7.79 21.09
CA PRO A 106 22.92 7.48 22.23
C PRO A 106 24.24 8.23 22.11
N ALA A 107 24.70 8.85 23.21
CA ALA A 107 25.98 9.54 23.23
C ALA A 107 27.12 8.56 22.92
N ALA A 108 28.08 8.97 22.09
CA ALA A 108 29.27 8.17 21.83
C ALA A 108 30.07 7.91 23.13
N PRO A 109 30.68 6.74 23.28
CA PRO A 109 31.49 6.44 24.46
C PRO A 109 32.66 7.42 24.58
N ALA A 110 33.02 7.81 25.81
CA ALA A 110 34.03 8.85 26.11
C ALA A 110 35.44 8.58 25.56
N SER A 111 35.71 7.39 25.06
CA SER A 111 36.98 6.98 24.41
C SER A 111 36.67 6.39 23.01
N ALA A 112 35.79 7.04 22.24
CA ALA A 112 35.52 6.60 20.89
C ALA A 112 36.75 6.79 20.01
N ASP A 113 37.14 5.77 19.28
CA ASP A 113 38.07 5.93 18.17
C ASP A 113 37.38 6.79 17.07
N ALA A 114 38.17 7.37 16.17
CA ALA A 114 37.64 8.29 15.15
C ALA A 114 36.56 7.67 14.26
N GLU A 115 36.57 6.36 14.11
CA GLU A 115 35.57 5.62 13.34
C GLU A 115 34.22 5.50 14.07
N ALA A 116 34.25 5.19 15.37
CA ALA A 116 33.01 5.11 16.15
C ALA A 116 32.33 6.49 16.20
N GLN A 117 33.11 7.57 16.26
CA GLN A 117 32.61 8.93 16.16
C GLN A 117 32.02 9.21 14.77
N ALA A 118 32.68 8.80 13.68
CA ALA A 118 32.20 9.01 12.33
C ALA A 118 30.87 8.21 12.06
N ILE A 119 30.75 7.00 12.60
CA ILE A 119 29.49 6.22 12.57
C ILE A 119 28.40 6.96 13.35
N HIS A 120 28.72 7.45 14.54
CA HIS A 120 27.77 8.21 15.36
C HIS A 120 27.27 9.45 14.61
N ASP A 121 28.18 10.24 14.03
CA ASP A 121 27.84 11.46 13.30
C ASP A 121 27.02 11.16 12.03
N TYR A 122 27.31 10.07 11.33
CA TYR A 122 26.52 9.59 10.21
C TYR A 122 25.09 9.19 10.62
N LEU A 123 24.96 8.44 11.71
CA LEU A 123 23.65 8.06 12.25
C LEU A 123 22.88 9.29 12.77
N ALA A 124 23.56 10.25 13.39
CA ALA A 124 23.01 11.53 13.82
C ALA A 124 22.45 12.34 12.62
N PHE A 125 23.18 12.35 11.51
CA PHE A 125 22.70 12.96 10.27
C PHE A 125 21.42 12.28 9.76
N LEU A 126 21.40 10.94 9.67
CA LEU A 126 20.20 10.20 9.23
C LEU A 126 19.00 10.47 10.16
N TYR A 127 19.22 10.43 11.46
CA TYR A 127 18.19 10.74 12.45
C TYR A 127 17.64 12.15 12.25
N THR A 128 18.50 13.15 12.20
CA THR A 128 18.08 14.55 12.03
C THR A 128 17.28 14.75 10.75
N ARG A 129 17.63 14.01 9.69
CA ARG A 129 16.97 14.11 8.39
C ARG A 129 15.61 13.40 8.35
N TYR A 130 15.43 12.29 9.07
CA TYR A 130 14.27 11.42 8.92
C TYR A 130 13.42 11.24 10.20
N LYS A 131 13.80 11.85 11.33
CA LYS A 131 13.14 11.67 12.63
C LYS A 131 11.66 12.07 12.68
N TYR A 132 11.24 12.94 11.78
CA TYR A 132 9.83 13.37 11.70
C TYR A 132 9.19 12.86 10.41
N LEU A 133 7.91 12.56 10.49
CA LEU A 133 7.10 12.41 9.28
C LEU A 133 7.15 13.73 8.51
N ASP A 134 7.38 13.64 7.20
CA ASP A 134 7.53 14.80 6.35
C ASP A 134 6.15 15.35 5.95
N PHE A 135 5.57 16.10 6.87
CA PHE A 135 4.35 16.90 6.64
C PHE A 135 4.66 18.33 6.20
N LYS A 136 5.94 18.65 5.89
CA LYS A 136 6.30 19.96 5.35
C LYS A 136 5.44 20.22 4.11
N GLY A 137 4.60 21.25 4.20
CA GLY A 137 3.66 21.62 3.16
C GLY A 137 2.22 21.15 3.35
N MET A 138 1.91 20.31 4.31
CA MET A 138 0.52 20.01 4.67
C MET A 138 -0.09 21.16 5.52
N GLY A 139 0.46 22.36 5.38
CA GLY A 139 0.15 23.68 5.95
C GLY A 139 -1.10 23.75 6.80
N MET A 140 -0.95 23.40 8.06
CA MET A 140 -2.01 23.46 9.06
C MET A 140 -1.46 24.14 10.30
N ALA A 141 -1.14 25.42 10.12
CA ALA A 141 -0.29 26.18 11.03
C ALA A 141 -0.76 26.25 12.48
N ASP A 142 -2.06 26.08 12.77
CA ASP A 142 -2.57 26.42 14.11
C ASP A 142 -3.14 25.26 14.92
N ARG A 143 -3.29 24.06 14.33
CA ARG A 143 -3.92 22.91 15.01
C ARG A 143 -3.19 21.58 14.92
N VAL A 144 -2.15 21.46 14.09
CA VAL A 144 -1.37 20.23 13.94
C VAL A 144 0.12 20.54 14.09
N PRO A 145 0.81 19.91 15.06
CA PRO A 145 2.26 20.03 15.16
C PRO A 145 2.91 19.48 13.88
N LEU A 146 3.73 20.27 13.23
CA LEU A 146 4.42 19.92 11.97
C LEU A 146 5.51 18.83 12.14
N GLN A 147 5.75 18.36 13.36
CA GLN A 147 6.86 17.47 13.72
C GLN A 147 6.34 16.26 14.53
N LEU A 148 5.65 15.32 13.84
CA LEU A 148 5.28 14.06 14.47
C LEU A 148 6.44 13.07 14.38
N PRO A 149 6.89 12.49 15.52
CA PRO A 149 8.01 11.55 15.53
C PRO A 149 7.70 10.29 14.73
N MET A 150 8.52 9.99 13.72
CA MET A 150 8.32 8.82 12.85
C MET A 150 8.36 7.50 13.62
N ALA A 151 9.22 7.40 14.64
CA ALA A 151 9.37 6.19 15.43
C ALA A 151 8.07 5.81 16.18
N ASP A 152 7.29 6.80 16.63
CA ASP A 152 6.06 6.61 17.38
C ASP A 152 4.85 6.41 16.48
N MET A 153 4.88 7.05 15.31
CA MET A 153 3.79 7.02 14.32
C MET A 153 3.74 5.79 13.44
N TYR A 154 4.86 5.08 13.31
CA TYR A 154 4.94 3.98 12.36
C TYR A 154 3.99 2.82 12.73
N VAL A 155 3.15 2.43 11.78
CA VAL A 155 2.34 1.20 11.83
C VAL A 155 3.06 0.12 11.03
N PRO A 156 3.27 -1.08 11.60
CA PRO A 156 3.96 -2.17 10.91
C PRO A 156 3.24 -2.56 9.62
N LEU A 157 3.90 -2.38 8.48
CA LEU A 157 3.36 -2.79 7.19
C LEU A 157 3.31 -4.31 7.08
N LYS A 158 2.24 -4.81 6.49
CA LYS A 158 2.03 -6.22 6.15
C LYS A 158 2.17 -6.41 4.64
N ALA A 159 2.71 -7.56 4.24
CA ALA A 159 2.85 -7.92 2.84
C ALA A 159 2.52 -9.38 2.60
N ARG A 160 2.03 -9.67 1.40
CA ARG A 160 1.95 -11.04 0.88
C ARG A 160 3.26 -11.34 0.17
N VAL A 161 3.83 -12.50 0.47
CA VAL A 161 5.04 -12.99 -0.19
C VAL A 161 4.65 -13.58 -1.53
N GLU A 162 5.27 -13.13 -2.62
CA GLU A 162 5.20 -13.81 -3.90
C GLU A 162 6.12 -15.04 -3.82
N LEU A 163 5.56 -16.20 -4.15
CA LEU A 163 6.29 -17.47 -4.07
C LEU A 163 7.27 -17.59 -5.25
N PRO A 164 8.47 -18.14 -5.03
CA PRO A 164 9.38 -18.47 -6.13
C PRO A 164 8.77 -19.50 -7.04
N ASP A 165 9.16 -19.46 -8.31
CA ASP A 165 8.76 -20.43 -9.32
C ASP A 165 9.09 -21.85 -8.88
N GLY A 166 8.08 -22.71 -8.73
CA GLY A 166 8.25 -24.16 -8.65
C GLY A 166 8.27 -24.79 -7.26
N GLU A 167 8.22 -24.06 -6.16
CA GLU A 167 8.21 -24.67 -4.82
C GLU A 167 6.82 -25.09 -4.34
N ALA A 168 6.40 -26.30 -4.70
CA ALA A 168 5.48 -27.05 -3.86
C ALA A 168 6.32 -27.85 -2.84
N TRP A 169 6.51 -27.33 -1.65
CA TRP A 169 7.26 -27.94 -0.53
C TRP A 169 6.89 -29.40 -0.27
N SER A 170 5.62 -29.73 -0.42
CA SER A 170 5.14 -31.11 -0.30
C SER A 170 5.65 -32.03 -1.42
N HIS A 171 6.04 -31.49 -2.57
CA HIS A 171 6.65 -32.30 -3.63
C HIS A 171 8.14 -32.54 -3.38
N GLU A 172 8.86 -31.56 -2.86
CA GLU A 172 10.25 -31.74 -2.44
C GLU A 172 10.37 -32.77 -1.31
N LEU A 173 9.43 -32.70 -0.33
CA LEU A 173 9.35 -33.71 0.74
C LEU A 173 9.00 -35.12 0.20
N ARG A 174 8.16 -35.22 -0.84
CA ARG A 174 7.86 -36.48 -1.52
C ARG A 174 9.04 -36.98 -2.33
N LEU A 175 9.72 -36.14 -3.09
CA LEU A 175 10.95 -36.51 -3.83
C LEU A 175 12.06 -36.92 -2.87
N ALA A 176 12.10 -36.37 -1.66
CA ALA A 176 12.98 -36.77 -0.58
C ALA A 176 12.52 -38.04 0.15
N GLY A 177 11.41 -38.69 -0.27
CA GLY A 177 10.89 -39.91 0.34
C GLY A 177 10.30 -39.75 1.75
N ARG A 178 10.01 -38.53 2.16
CA ARG A 178 9.47 -38.17 3.47
C ARG A 178 7.99 -37.76 3.39
N LYS A 179 7.15 -38.39 4.18
CA LYS A 179 5.75 -37.97 4.34
C LYS A 179 5.69 -36.67 5.16
N MET A 180 4.88 -35.76 4.69
CA MET A 180 4.60 -34.49 5.39
C MET A 180 3.75 -34.75 6.64
N THR A 181 4.12 -34.18 7.78
CA THR A 181 3.32 -34.23 9.00
C THR A 181 2.20 -33.19 8.96
N LYS A 182 1.12 -33.40 9.74
CA LYS A 182 0.01 -32.46 9.85
C LYS A 182 0.49 -31.06 10.26
N ALA A 183 1.42 -30.96 11.23
CA ALA A 183 2.00 -29.70 11.68
C ALA A 183 2.82 -29.00 10.56
N GLU A 184 3.51 -29.72 9.71
CA GLU A 184 4.22 -29.15 8.55
C GLU A 184 3.24 -28.64 7.49
N ALA A 185 2.12 -29.36 7.26
CA ALA A 185 1.05 -28.93 6.36
C ALA A 185 0.33 -27.67 6.87
N GLU A 186 0.02 -27.62 8.16
CA GLU A 186 -0.56 -26.42 8.83
C GLU A 186 0.39 -25.22 8.76
N ASN A 187 1.68 -25.41 9.04
CA ASN A 187 2.72 -24.38 8.91
C ASN A 187 2.86 -23.84 7.48
N ILE A 188 2.70 -24.71 6.48
CA ILE A 188 2.70 -24.32 5.06
C ILE A 188 1.44 -23.51 4.77
N GLY A 189 0.27 -23.98 5.20
CA GLY A 189 -1.01 -23.26 5.08
C GLY A 189 -0.94 -21.86 5.70
N GLU A 190 -0.40 -21.73 6.92
CA GLU A 190 -0.23 -20.46 7.61
C GLU A 190 0.79 -19.53 6.94
N ARG A 191 1.89 -20.07 6.40
CA ARG A 191 2.92 -19.27 5.71
C ARG A 191 2.41 -18.59 4.44
N PHE A 192 1.48 -19.20 3.73
CA PHE A 192 0.97 -18.71 2.46
C PHE A 192 -0.43 -18.11 2.54
N SER A 193 -1.08 -18.19 3.70
CA SER A 193 -2.50 -17.83 3.84
C SER A 193 -2.79 -16.41 4.26
N GLY A 194 -1.84 -15.70 4.85
CA GLY A 194 -2.08 -14.37 5.40
C GLY A 194 -0.96 -13.37 5.11
N PRO A 195 -1.28 -12.05 5.14
CA PRO A 195 -0.27 -11.03 5.14
C PRO A 195 0.66 -11.18 6.34
N GLN A 196 1.98 -11.05 6.11
CA GLN A 196 3.01 -11.12 7.15
C GLN A 196 3.62 -9.74 7.37
N PRO A 197 4.07 -9.40 8.61
CA PRO A 197 4.82 -8.19 8.85
C PRO A 197 6.08 -8.14 7.98
N VAL A 198 6.29 -7.04 7.27
CA VAL A 198 7.46 -6.86 6.38
C VAL A 198 8.77 -6.98 7.16
N LEU A 199 8.79 -6.55 8.43
CA LEU A 199 9.95 -6.71 9.30
C LEU A 199 10.34 -8.17 9.54
N ASP A 200 9.35 -9.07 9.66
CA ASP A 200 9.60 -10.50 9.84
C ASP A 200 10.17 -11.14 8.57
N LEU A 201 9.70 -10.67 7.42
CA LEU A 201 10.26 -11.07 6.12
C LEU A 201 11.72 -10.61 5.99
N LEU A 202 12.02 -9.36 6.37
CA LEU A 202 13.37 -8.81 6.34
C LEU A 202 14.34 -9.56 7.27
N ARG A 203 13.86 -10.06 8.41
CA ARG A 203 14.67 -10.91 9.31
C ARG A 203 15.10 -12.21 8.64
N ARG A 204 14.19 -12.84 7.90
CA ARG A 204 14.38 -14.20 7.32
C ARG A 204 15.17 -14.20 6.03
N HIS A 205 15.10 -13.12 5.24
CA HIS A 205 15.70 -13.06 3.90
C HIS A 205 16.86 -12.06 3.83
N ALA A 206 17.83 -12.34 2.94
CA ALA A 206 18.97 -11.44 2.69
C ALA A 206 18.51 -10.17 1.97
N GLY A 207 17.52 -10.26 1.09
CA GLY A 207 16.96 -9.14 0.37
C GLY A 207 15.44 -9.22 0.21
N LEU A 208 14.78 -8.06 0.21
CA LEU A 208 13.35 -7.92 -0.09
C LEU A 208 13.14 -6.93 -1.24
N VAL A 209 12.24 -7.28 -2.14
CA VAL A 209 11.61 -6.33 -3.05
C VAL A 209 10.20 -6.06 -2.52
N ILE A 210 9.94 -4.82 -2.14
CA ILE A 210 8.66 -4.38 -1.60
C ILE A 210 7.86 -3.69 -2.70
N LEU A 211 6.81 -4.33 -3.14
CA LEU A 211 5.87 -3.81 -4.11
C LEU A 211 4.64 -3.21 -3.41
N GLY A 212 4.06 -2.19 -4.00
CA GLY A 212 2.82 -1.61 -3.46
C GLY A 212 2.37 -0.36 -4.19
N ASP A 213 1.12 0.00 -3.98
CA ASP A 213 0.49 1.16 -4.59
C ASP A 213 1.07 2.51 -4.10
N PRO A 214 0.79 3.62 -4.80
CA PRO A 214 1.13 4.95 -4.32
C PRO A 214 0.53 5.20 -2.92
N GLY A 215 1.34 5.75 -2.01
CA GLY A 215 0.88 6.03 -0.65
C GLY A 215 0.83 4.82 0.31
N ALA A 216 1.19 3.61 -0.12
CA ALA A 216 1.21 2.41 0.72
C ALA A 216 2.32 2.40 1.80
N GLY A 217 3.11 3.45 1.93
CA GLY A 217 4.11 3.60 2.99
C GLY A 217 5.51 3.04 2.71
N LYS A 218 5.83 2.63 1.47
CA LYS A 218 7.14 2.06 1.09
C LYS A 218 8.34 2.91 1.53
N THR A 219 8.39 4.16 1.09
CA THR A 219 9.45 5.11 1.46
C THR A 219 9.47 5.41 2.97
N THR A 220 8.28 5.46 3.60
CA THR A 220 8.16 5.66 5.05
C THR A 220 8.78 4.49 5.81
N PHE A 221 8.59 3.26 5.33
CA PHE A 221 9.23 2.07 5.91
C PHE A 221 10.75 2.13 5.84
N LEU A 222 11.33 2.53 4.71
CA LEU A 222 12.79 2.67 4.58
C LEU A 222 13.34 3.73 5.52
N LYS A 223 12.69 4.89 5.61
CA LYS A 223 13.05 5.96 6.53
C LYS A 223 12.91 5.52 7.99
N TYR A 224 11.86 4.78 8.33
CA TYR A 224 11.65 4.22 9.66
C TYR A 224 12.79 3.27 10.06
N LEU A 225 13.23 2.38 9.16
CA LEU A 225 14.38 1.51 9.42
C LEU A 225 15.67 2.31 9.69
N ALA A 226 15.91 3.36 8.89
CA ALA A 226 17.07 4.23 9.08
C ALA A 226 17.03 4.94 10.45
N VAL A 227 15.85 5.44 10.87
CA VAL A 227 15.64 6.09 12.17
C VAL A 227 15.82 5.10 13.33
N LEU A 228 15.24 3.89 13.22
CA LEU A 228 15.38 2.86 14.27
C LEU A 228 16.85 2.49 14.52
N LEU A 229 17.61 2.31 13.44
CA LEU A 229 19.04 1.98 13.54
C LEU A 229 19.86 3.17 14.05
N ALA A 230 19.50 4.39 13.68
CA ALA A 230 20.12 5.59 14.21
C ALA A 230 19.88 5.79 15.72
N LEU A 231 18.76 5.27 16.24
CA LEU A 231 18.43 5.28 17.67
C LEU A 231 18.96 4.06 18.45
N ASP A 232 19.81 3.22 17.82
CA ASP A 232 20.29 1.94 18.38
C ASP A 232 19.16 0.98 18.81
N ARG A 233 17.98 1.10 18.18
CA ARG A 233 16.82 0.24 18.43
C ARG A 233 16.72 -0.96 17.47
N GLY A 234 17.78 -1.24 16.73
CA GLY A 234 17.87 -2.35 15.77
C GLY A 234 17.55 -3.72 16.39
N ALA A 235 17.90 -3.93 17.67
CA ALA A 235 17.58 -5.14 18.42
C ALA A 235 16.07 -5.47 18.45
N LYS A 236 15.20 -4.46 18.55
CA LYS A 236 13.73 -4.62 18.56
C LYS A 236 13.20 -5.25 17.28
N VAL A 237 13.93 -5.10 16.18
CA VAL A 237 13.54 -5.57 14.85
C VAL A 237 14.48 -6.63 14.28
N GLY A 238 15.44 -7.17 15.08
CA GLY A 238 16.39 -8.19 14.66
C GLY A 238 17.41 -7.70 13.62
N LEU A 239 17.75 -6.42 13.65
CA LEU A 239 18.69 -5.76 12.76
C LEU A 239 19.82 -5.06 13.53
N GLU A 240 20.31 -5.70 14.60
CA GLU A 240 21.30 -5.16 15.50
C GLU A 240 22.60 -4.76 14.77
N ARG A 241 23.16 -3.62 15.17
CA ARG A 241 24.46 -3.10 14.71
C ARG A 241 24.64 -2.96 13.20
N ARG A 242 23.51 -2.83 12.43
CA ARG A 242 23.60 -2.59 11.00
C ARG A 242 23.74 -1.11 10.68
N LEU A 243 24.56 -0.80 9.67
CA LEU A 243 24.68 0.55 9.11
C LEU A 243 23.61 0.72 8.01
N PRO A 244 22.59 1.58 8.19
CA PRO A 244 21.58 1.82 7.17
C PRO A 244 22.11 2.76 6.09
N VAL A 245 21.91 2.43 4.82
CA VAL A 245 22.30 3.25 3.66
C VAL A 245 21.08 3.43 2.76
N LEU A 246 20.44 4.59 2.84
CA LEU A 246 19.22 4.90 2.09
C LEU A 246 19.53 5.78 0.88
N VAL A 247 19.28 5.27 -0.33
CA VAL A 247 19.47 6.00 -1.58
C VAL A 247 18.28 5.83 -2.54
N PRO A 248 17.83 6.91 -3.21
CA PRO A 248 16.85 6.83 -4.27
C PRO A 248 17.47 6.30 -5.56
N LEU A 249 16.82 5.32 -6.20
CA LEU A 249 17.30 4.76 -7.49
C LEU A 249 17.19 5.74 -8.65
N SER A 250 16.27 6.69 -8.60
CA SER A 250 16.18 7.80 -9.56
C SER A 250 17.46 8.66 -9.58
N ALA A 251 18.08 8.90 -8.41
CA ALA A 251 19.34 9.60 -8.31
C ALA A 251 20.51 8.77 -8.89
N TYR A 252 20.51 7.45 -8.62
CA TYR A 252 21.51 6.55 -9.21
C TYR A 252 21.39 6.48 -10.74
N ALA A 253 20.19 6.36 -11.26
CA ALA A 253 19.94 6.38 -12.70
C ALA A 253 20.39 7.69 -13.37
N THR A 254 20.28 8.80 -12.66
CA THR A 254 20.77 10.11 -13.13
C THR A 254 22.30 10.14 -13.19
N ALA A 255 22.99 9.60 -12.18
CA ALA A 255 24.45 9.48 -12.17
C ALA A 255 24.95 8.57 -13.31
N LEU A 256 24.31 7.39 -13.50
CA LEU A 256 24.61 6.48 -14.60
C LEU A 256 24.42 7.11 -16.00
N ALA A 257 23.57 8.11 -16.12
CA ALA A 257 23.39 8.84 -17.38
C ALA A 257 24.56 9.79 -17.72
N GLN A 258 25.34 10.18 -16.70
CA GLN A 258 26.47 11.09 -16.85
C GLN A 258 27.79 10.33 -17.02
N HIS A 259 27.98 9.26 -16.26
CA HIS A 259 29.17 8.41 -16.33
C HIS A 259 28.86 7.02 -15.74
N ASP A 260 29.61 6.02 -16.18
CA ASP A 260 29.49 4.67 -15.62
C ASP A 260 30.05 4.65 -14.20
N VAL A 261 29.18 4.43 -13.22
CA VAL A 261 29.51 4.41 -11.78
C VAL A 261 28.89 3.18 -11.12
N SER A 262 29.69 2.47 -10.32
CA SER A 262 29.17 1.36 -9.54
C SER A 262 28.19 1.84 -8.46
N LEU A 263 27.25 0.99 -8.05
CA LEU A 263 26.30 1.34 -6.98
C LEU A 263 27.03 1.69 -5.66
N GLN A 264 28.12 1.00 -5.34
CA GLN A 264 28.93 1.25 -4.12
C GLN A 264 29.55 2.66 -4.17
N ALA A 265 30.24 3.02 -5.26
CA ALA A 265 30.83 4.34 -5.41
C ALA A 265 29.76 5.44 -5.40
N PHE A 266 28.64 5.21 -6.08
CA PHE A 266 27.51 6.14 -6.08
C PHE A 266 26.96 6.41 -4.66
N MET A 267 26.85 5.40 -3.81
CA MET A 267 26.34 5.59 -2.45
C MET A 267 27.20 6.57 -1.65
N GLY A 268 28.51 6.48 -1.76
CA GLY A 268 29.43 7.43 -1.11
C GLY A 268 29.29 8.84 -1.68
N ASP A 269 29.29 8.98 -3.01
CA ASP A 269 29.11 10.26 -3.70
C ASP A 269 27.77 10.94 -3.35
N TYR A 270 26.72 10.14 -3.25
CA TYR A 270 25.38 10.60 -2.89
C TYR A 270 25.34 11.31 -1.52
N TYR A 271 26.03 10.77 -0.52
CA TYR A 271 26.08 11.40 0.81
C TYR A 271 27.04 12.59 0.85
N ARG A 272 28.19 12.54 0.17
CA ARG A 272 29.10 13.69 0.04
C ARG A 272 28.42 14.89 -0.62
N SER A 273 27.66 14.66 -1.69
CA SER A 273 26.93 15.74 -2.38
C SER A 273 25.86 16.43 -1.52
N ARG A 274 25.53 15.87 -0.34
CA ARG A 274 24.57 16.41 0.63
C ARG A 274 25.21 17.11 1.81
N GLY A 275 26.48 17.42 1.70
CA GLY A 275 27.21 18.21 2.69
C GLY A 275 27.64 17.41 3.93
N ILE A 276 27.75 16.08 3.83
CA ILE A 276 28.34 15.26 4.87
C ILE A 276 29.85 15.28 4.68
N ASP A 277 30.56 15.98 5.56
CA ASP A 277 32.03 15.99 5.63
C ASP A 277 32.54 14.84 6.53
N LEU A 278 32.20 13.60 6.12
CA LEU A 278 32.60 12.37 6.81
C LEU A 278 33.17 11.39 5.79
N PRO A 279 34.05 10.46 6.20
CA PRO A 279 34.60 9.42 5.31
C PRO A 279 33.58 8.30 5.04
N VAL A 280 32.41 8.68 4.47
CA VAL A 280 31.27 7.77 4.26
C VAL A 280 31.66 6.56 3.42
N ASP A 281 32.55 6.72 2.43
CA ASP A 281 33.03 5.58 1.61
C ASP A 281 33.70 4.53 2.48
N GLN A 282 34.61 4.96 3.37
CA GLN A 282 35.34 4.04 4.27
C GLN A 282 34.40 3.35 5.26
N LEU A 283 33.42 4.08 5.81
CA LEU A 283 32.38 3.53 6.69
C LEU A 283 31.54 2.49 5.97
N LEU A 284 31.12 2.78 4.73
CA LEU A 284 30.33 1.89 3.90
C LEU A 284 31.13 0.64 3.50
N ASP A 285 32.36 0.82 3.02
CA ASP A 285 33.25 -0.28 2.61
C ASP A 285 33.47 -1.27 3.74
N ARG A 286 33.69 -0.75 4.94
CA ARG A 286 33.89 -1.58 6.14
C ARG A 286 32.60 -2.28 6.55
N ALA A 287 31.47 -1.56 6.60
CA ALA A 287 30.17 -2.16 6.91
C ALA A 287 29.79 -3.27 5.93
N LEU A 288 30.06 -3.07 4.63
CA LEU A 288 29.87 -4.09 3.59
C LEU A 288 30.80 -5.28 3.75
N ALA A 289 32.07 -5.05 4.09
CA ALA A 289 33.05 -6.13 4.29
C ALA A 289 32.70 -6.99 5.51
N GLU A 290 32.18 -6.38 6.57
CA GLU A 290 31.79 -7.05 7.83
C GLU A 290 30.36 -7.62 7.79
N GLY A 291 29.62 -7.46 6.69
CA GLY A 291 28.25 -7.95 6.54
C GLY A 291 27.22 -7.18 7.40
N ARG A 292 27.55 -5.97 7.81
CA ARG A 292 26.72 -5.12 8.69
C ARG A 292 25.95 -4.03 7.95
N ALA A 293 26.04 -3.93 6.64
CA ALA A 293 25.26 -2.95 5.89
C ALA A 293 23.78 -3.37 5.76
N LEU A 294 22.89 -2.39 5.83
CA LEU A 294 21.49 -2.48 5.41
C LEU A 294 21.29 -1.50 4.26
N ILE A 295 21.21 -2.01 3.04
CA ILE A 295 21.07 -1.21 1.83
C ILE A 295 19.60 -1.00 1.53
N LEU A 296 19.17 0.25 1.52
CA LEU A 296 17.78 0.67 1.32
C LEU A 296 17.67 1.43 -0.01
N LEU A 297 17.13 0.78 -1.02
CA LEU A 297 17.01 1.29 -2.39
C LEU A 297 15.57 1.71 -2.65
N ASP A 298 15.32 3.01 -2.77
CA ASP A 298 13.97 3.54 -2.91
C ASP A 298 13.60 3.86 -4.35
N GLY A 299 12.41 3.43 -4.78
CA GLY A 299 11.74 3.92 -5.98
C GLY A 299 12.32 3.44 -7.32
N LEU A 300 12.35 2.12 -7.59
CA LEU A 300 12.77 1.59 -8.89
C LEU A 300 11.86 2.07 -10.04
N ASP A 301 10.57 2.21 -9.79
CA ASP A 301 9.58 2.72 -10.75
C ASP A 301 9.82 4.19 -11.14
N GLU A 302 10.53 4.96 -10.32
CA GLU A 302 10.89 6.35 -10.59
C GLU A 302 11.99 6.50 -11.65
N VAL A 303 12.67 5.42 -12.02
CA VAL A 303 13.68 5.43 -13.12
C VAL A 303 12.97 5.53 -14.46
N GLN A 304 13.21 6.64 -15.18
CA GLN A 304 12.39 7.12 -16.30
C GLN A 304 12.40 6.26 -17.58
N GLN A 305 13.53 5.64 -17.93
CA GLN A 305 13.67 4.92 -19.20
C GLN A 305 13.79 3.42 -18.95
N LEU A 306 13.05 2.59 -19.67
CA LEU A 306 13.09 1.14 -19.52
C LEU A 306 14.53 0.59 -19.63
N ALA A 307 15.29 1.03 -20.64
CA ALA A 307 16.68 0.62 -20.79
C ALA A 307 17.56 1.02 -19.59
N ARG A 308 17.35 2.21 -19.00
CA ARG A 308 18.07 2.63 -17.79
C ARG A 308 17.60 1.86 -16.57
N ARG A 309 16.31 1.58 -16.46
CA ARG A 309 15.75 0.77 -15.38
C ARG A 309 16.33 -0.64 -15.40
N THR A 310 16.42 -1.24 -16.61
CA THR A 310 17.07 -2.55 -16.80
C THR A 310 18.55 -2.51 -16.37
N LEU A 311 19.29 -1.47 -16.75
CA LEU A 311 20.68 -1.30 -16.32
C LEU A 311 20.81 -1.13 -14.80
N VAL A 312 19.94 -0.31 -14.17
CA VAL A 312 19.90 -0.15 -12.71
C VAL A 312 19.62 -1.49 -12.03
N VAL A 313 18.63 -2.26 -12.52
CA VAL A 313 18.31 -3.58 -11.98
C VAL A 313 19.52 -4.52 -12.09
N GLN A 314 20.15 -4.58 -13.27
CA GLN A 314 21.37 -5.40 -13.46
C GLN A 314 22.48 -5.02 -12.45
N ARG A 315 22.75 -3.72 -12.27
CA ARG A 315 23.76 -3.25 -11.31
C ARG A 315 23.38 -3.58 -9.85
N VAL A 316 22.11 -3.48 -9.53
CA VAL A 316 21.60 -3.88 -8.19
C VAL A 316 21.74 -5.39 -7.98
N GLU A 317 21.42 -6.21 -8.97
CA GLU A 317 21.56 -7.67 -8.92
C GLU A 317 23.01 -8.10 -8.74
N GLU A 318 23.91 -7.56 -9.55
CA GLU A 318 25.36 -7.84 -9.45
C GLU A 318 25.89 -7.49 -8.06
N PHE A 319 25.52 -6.32 -7.55
CA PHE A 319 25.91 -5.87 -6.23
C PHE A 319 25.30 -6.72 -5.11
N PHE A 320 24.01 -7.04 -5.20
CA PHE A 320 23.30 -7.91 -4.25
C PHE A 320 23.92 -9.30 -4.21
N ALA A 321 24.13 -9.94 -5.37
CA ALA A 321 24.68 -11.31 -5.46
C ALA A 321 26.03 -11.44 -4.74
N PHE A 322 26.88 -10.40 -4.84
CA PHE A 322 28.18 -10.38 -4.18
C PHE A 322 28.07 -10.08 -2.68
N GLN A 323 27.27 -9.09 -2.29
CA GLN A 323 27.22 -8.59 -0.92
C GLN A 323 26.36 -9.45 0.03
N ARG A 324 25.35 -10.17 -0.49
CA ARG A 324 24.51 -11.08 0.33
C ARG A 324 25.31 -12.19 1.00
N LEU A 325 26.34 -12.71 0.31
CA LEU A 325 27.21 -13.78 0.81
C LEU A 325 28.02 -13.37 2.05
N ARG A 326 28.18 -12.06 2.27
CA ARG A 326 28.84 -11.49 3.43
C ARG A 326 27.89 -11.23 4.60
N GLY A 327 26.57 -11.46 4.43
CA GLY A 327 25.56 -11.22 5.45
C GLY A 327 24.90 -9.83 5.41
N ASN A 328 25.19 -9.01 4.40
CA ASN A 328 24.51 -7.74 4.20
C ASN A 328 23.05 -7.95 3.85
N LYS A 329 22.18 -6.98 4.20
CA LYS A 329 20.76 -7.00 3.93
C LYS A 329 20.35 -5.89 2.98
N PHE A 330 19.28 -6.18 2.19
CA PHE A 330 18.81 -5.30 1.14
C PHE A 330 17.31 -5.12 1.18
N VAL A 331 16.84 -3.92 0.88
CA VAL A 331 15.44 -3.62 0.62
C VAL A 331 15.35 -2.75 -0.62
N LEU A 332 14.60 -3.21 -1.61
CA LEU A 332 14.27 -2.48 -2.84
C LEU A 332 12.79 -2.16 -2.84
N THR A 333 12.39 -0.93 -3.17
CA THR A 333 10.98 -0.58 -3.30
C THR A 333 10.60 -0.26 -4.73
N SER A 334 9.38 -0.61 -5.13
CA SER A 334 8.80 -0.28 -6.43
C SER A 334 7.26 -0.25 -6.37
N ARG A 335 6.64 0.37 -7.38
CA ARG A 335 5.22 0.15 -7.67
C ARG A 335 5.06 -1.18 -8.40
N ILE A 336 3.90 -1.83 -8.22
CA ILE A 336 3.57 -3.11 -8.89
C ILE A 336 3.63 -2.95 -10.41
N VAL A 337 3.03 -1.87 -10.90
CA VAL A 337 3.03 -1.52 -12.34
C VAL A 337 4.40 -0.95 -12.70
N GLY A 338 5.07 -1.56 -13.68
CA GLY A 338 6.41 -1.18 -14.12
C GLY A 338 7.57 -2.00 -13.51
N TYR A 339 7.36 -2.70 -12.39
CA TYR A 339 8.33 -3.64 -11.85
C TYR A 339 8.41 -4.93 -12.68
N ARG A 340 7.27 -5.47 -13.08
CA ARG A 340 7.17 -6.77 -13.79
C ARG A 340 7.94 -6.83 -15.11
N SER A 341 8.16 -5.68 -15.79
CA SER A 341 8.93 -5.60 -17.03
C SER A 341 10.45 -5.66 -16.84
N VAL A 342 10.91 -5.50 -15.59
CA VAL A 342 12.35 -5.44 -15.25
C VAL A 342 12.68 -6.24 -14.00
N ARG A 343 11.87 -7.26 -13.72
CA ARG A 343 11.98 -8.09 -12.53
C ARG A 343 13.41 -8.63 -12.34
N PRO A 344 14.05 -8.40 -11.17
CA PRO A 344 15.34 -9.00 -10.84
C PRO A 344 15.25 -10.53 -10.83
N ALA A 345 16.28 -11.20 -11.36
CA ALA A 345 16.35 -12.68 -11.42
C ALA A 345 17.10 -13.31 -10.24
N ALA A 346 17.48 -12.53 -9.22
CA ALA A 346 18.31 -13.03 -8.11
C ALA A 346 17.50 -13.92 -7.14
N GLU A 347 17.92 -15.19 -6.96
CA GLU A 347 17.19 -16.23 -6.19
C GLU A 347 16.83 -15.84 -4.74
N ASP A 348 17.72 -15.12 -4.03
CA ASP A 348 17.54 -14.76 -2.62
C ASP A 348 16.93 -13.37 -2.42
N LEU A 349 16.54 -12.69 -3.49
CA LEU A 349 15.84 -11.41 -3.45
C LEU A 349 14.33 -11.68 -3.46
N LYS A 350 13.74 -11.74 -2.26
CA LYS A 350 12.35 -12.14 -2.08
C LYS A 350 11.38 -11.01 -2.39
N GLU A 351 10.41 -11.28 -3.25
CA GLU A 351 9.35 -10.32 -3.57
C GLU A 351 8.20 -10.41 -2.58
N CYS A 352 7.69 -9.26 -2.18
CA CYS A 352 6.48 -9.15 -1.39
C CYS A 352 5.67 -7.92 -1.80
N THR A 353 4.34 -8.09 -1.86
CA THR A 353 3.41 -7.01 -2.20
C THR A 353 2.72 -6.53 -0.93
N LEU A 354 2.82 -5.23 -0.65
CA LEU A 354 2.13 -4.61 0.47
C LEU A 354 0.62 -4.82 0.33
N VAL A 355 -0.02 -5.11 1.43
CA VAL A 355 -1.48 -5.14 1.51
C VAL A 355 -1.97 -3.85 2.15
N ASP A 356 -3.19 -3.48 1.81
CA ASP A 356 -3.88 -2.37 2.44
C ASP A 356 -4.06 -2.61 3.94
N PHE A 357 -4.18 -1.53 4.70
CA PHE A 357 -4.48 -1.59 6.13
C PHE A 357 -5.80 -2.30 6.38
N ASP A 358 -5.78 -3.30 7.23
CA ASP A 358 -7.00 -3.91 7.76
C ASP A 358 -7.60 -3.07 8.90
N ALA A 359 -8.69 -3.54 9.49
CA ALA A 359 -9.37 -2.81 10.56
C ALA A 359 -8.47 -2.58 11.79
N ASP A 360 -7.61 -3.55 12.12
CA ASP A 360 -6.69 -3.47 13.26
C ASP A 360 -5.54 -2.50 12.96
N ASP A 361 -5.03 -2.47 11.73
CA ASP A 361 -4.00 -1.53 11.29
C ASP A 361 -4.52 -0.07 11.30
N ILE A 362 -5.76 0.14 10.82
CA ILE A 362 -6.44 1.43 10.86
C ILE A 362 -6.60 1.89 12.31
N LEU A 363 -7.08 1.01 13.19
CA LEU A 363 -7.25 1.32 14.61
C LEU A 363 -5.91 1.69 15.27
N LEU A 364 -4.86 0.90 15.01
CA LEU A 364 -3.52 1.17 15.52
C LEU A 364 -2.95 2.49 14.98
N PHE A 365 -3.19 2.78 13.69
CA PHE A 365 -2.79 4.05 13.11
C PHE A 365 -3.48 5.22 13.81
N LEU A 366 -4.80 5.17 13.96
CA LEU A 366 -5.57 6.24 14.61
C LEU A 366 -5.14 6.45 16.06
N GLU A 367 -4.86 5.37 16.80
CA GLU A 367 -4.37 5.44 18.17
C GLU A 367 -3.02 6.15 18.25
N LYS A 368 -2.05 5.72 17.46
CA LYS A 368 -0.72 6.35 17.39
C LYS A 368 -0.80 7.79 16.90
N TRP A 369 -1.64 8.04 15.89
CA TRP A 369 -1.85 9.36 15.31
C TRP A 369 -2.39 10.36 16.33
N THR A 370 -3.52 10.06 16.97
CA THR A 370 -4.16 10.96 17.93
C THR A 370 -3.31 11.15 19.17
N GLN A 371 -2.66 10.08 19.64
CA GLN A 371 -1.74 10.16 20.78
C GLN A 371 -0.52 11.02 20.48
N ALA A 372 0.19 10.80 19.37
CA ALA A 372 1.36 11.59 19.01
C ALA A 372 1.02 13.07 18.76
N LEU A 373 -0.13 13.32 18.15
CA LEU A 373 -0.60 14.64 17.82
C LEU A 373 -0.94 15.44 19.09
N GLU A 374 -1.71 14.86 20.02
CA GLU A 374 -2.08 15.51 21.27
C GLU A 374 -0.88 15.65 22.21
N GLN A 375 0.02 14.66 22.27
CA GLN A 375 1.26 14.77 23.05
C GLN A 375 2.17 15.88 22.53
N THR A 376 2.28 16.04 21.21
CA THR A 376 3.09 17.10 20.61
C THR A 376 2.47 18.48 20.83
N ALA A 377 1.13 18.58 20.86
CA ALA A 377 0.40 19.83 21.06
C ALA A 377 0.35 20.26 22.54
N MET A 378 0.14 19.33 23.47
CA MET A 378 -0.19 19.64 24.87
C MET A 378 0.76 18.97 25.90
N GLY A 379 1.74 18.19 25.45
CA GLY A 379 2.59 17.37 26.34
C GLY A 379 1.86 16.11 26.86
N ALA A 380 2.60 15.25 27.56
CA ALA A 380 2.03 14.01 28.10
C ALA A 380 1.25 14.26 29.40
N SER A 381 -0.05 14.04 29.42
CA SER A 381 -0.92 14.18 30.58
C SER A 381 -2.19 13.29 30.43
N THR A 382 -2.91 13.05 31.49
CA THR A 382 -4.19 12.32 31.47
C THR A 382 -5.24 13.05 30.60
N VAL A 383 -5.22 14.38 30.56
CA VAL A 383 -6.09 15.18 29.71
C VAL A 383 -5.78 14.94 28.24
N THR A 384 -4.49 14.85 27.89
CA THR A 384 -4.02 14.52 26.54
C THR A 384 -4.47 13.14 26.09
N GLU A 385 -4.41 12.14 26.98
CA GLU A 385 -4.90 10.78 26.70
C GLU A 385 -6.41 10.75 26.45
N LEU A 386 -7.19 11.50 27.21
CA LEU A 386 -8.65 11.61 27.01
C LEU A 386 -8.97 12.30 25.69
N ALA A 387 -8.31 13.40 25.36
CA ALA A 387 -8.50 14.12 24.10
C ALA A 387 -8.13 13.23 22.87
N ALA A 388 -7.03 12.49 22.97
CA ALA A 388 -6.62 11.53 21.95
C ALA A 388 -7.65 10.40 21.77
N ALA A 389 -8.20 9.89 22.88
CA ALA A 389 -9.23 8.84 22.85
C ALA A 389 -10.55 9.35 22.22
N GLU A 390 -10.95 10.59 22.51
CA GLU A 390 -12.15 11.22 21.95
C GLU A 390 -11.98 11.44 20.44
N GLU A 391 -10.86 12.03 19.99
CA GLU A 391 -10.58 12.21 18.56
C GLU A 391 -10.52 10.88 17.82
N LYS A 392 -9.90 9.84 18.41
CA LYS A 392 -9.91 8.49 17.85
C LYS A 392 -11.33 7.95 17.66
N ALA A 393 -12.18 8.10 18.67
CA ALA A 393 -13.58 7.65 18.61
C ALA A 393 -14.37 8.37 17.52
N GLU A 394 -14.19 9.67 17.37
CA GLU A 394 -14.83 10.46 16.29
C GLU A 394 -14.39 10.04 14.89
N LEU A 395 -13.08 9.78 14.70
CA LEU A 395 -12.54 9.31 13.43
C LEU A 395 -13.08 7.93 13.07
N LEU A 396 -13.08 6.99 14.03
CA LEU A 396 -13.65 5.65 13.85
C LEU A 396 -15.13 5.71 13.48
N PHE A 397 -15.90 6.52 14.18
CA PHE A 397 -17.32 6.72 13.90
C PHE A 397 -17.56 7.25 12.48
N ALA A 398 -16.73 8.18 12.01
CA ALA A 398 -16.81 8.70 10.64
C ALA A 398 -16.47 7.64 9.58
N LEU A 399 -15.47 6.79 9.85
CA LEU A 399 -15.06 5.69 8.97
C LEU A 399 -16.12 4.58 8.91
N GLU A 400 -16.78 4.26 10.02
CA GLU A 400 -17.79 3.20 10.07
C GLU A 400 -19.09 3.57 9.35
N ARG A 401 -19.47 4.84 9.39
CA ARG A 401 -20.71 5.33 8.77
C ARG A 401 -20.61 5.51 7.26
N ASN A 402 -19.41 5.58 6.71
CA ASN A 402 -19.22 5.85 5.29
C ASN A 402 -18.32 4.78 4.64
N PRO A 403 -18.90 3.81 3.90
CA PRO A 403 -18.13 2.73 3.25
C PRO A 403 -17.06 3.24 2.27
N GLY A 404 -17.32 4.34 1.55
CA GLY A 404 -16.35 4.94 0.63
C GLY A 404 -15.14 5.53 1.37
N VAL A 405 -15.36 6.22 2.49
CA VAL A 405 -14.28 6.73 3.35
C VAL A 405 -13.48 5.58 3.95
N ARG A 406 -14.15 4.51 4.39
CA ARG A 406 -13.47 3.32 4.93
C ARG A 406 -12.56 2.66 3.90
N GLN A 407 -12.99 2.58 2.65
CA GLN A 407 -12.17 2.05 1.56
C GLN A 407 -10.92 2.92 1.32
N LEU A 408 -11.08 4.26 1.35
CA LEU A 408 -9.95 5.20 1.25
C LEU A 408 -9.00 5.06 2.44
N ALA A 409 -9.51 4.83 3.64
CA ALA A 409 -8.73 4.67 4.87
C ALA A 409 -7.83 3.43 4.88
N ALA A 410 -8.05 2.47 4.01
CA ALA A 410 -7.18 1.31 3.83
C ALA A 410 -5.79 1.69 3.29
N ASN A 411 -5.67 2.82 2.60
CA ASN A 411 -4.38 3.36 2.16
C ASN A 411 -3.78 4.30 3.24
N PRO A 412 -2.54 4.07 3.72
CA PRO A 412 -1.92 4.86 4.79
C PRO A 412 -1.87 6.37 4.54
N LEU A 413 -1.56 6.77 3.31
CA LEU A 413 -1.51 8.19 2.94
C LEU A 413 -2.91 8.81 2.99
N LEU A 414 -3.89 8.14 2.40
CA LEU A 414 -5.27 8.64 2.38
C LEU A 414 -5.86 8.68 3.79
N LEU A 415 -5.54 7.71 4.64
CA LEU A 415 -5.93 7.71 6.05
C LEU A 415 -5.33 8.91 6.79
N THR A 416 -4.05 9.23 6.54
CA THR A 416 -3.40 10.41 7.10
C THR A 416 -4.13 11.69 6.67
N ILE A 417 -4.48 11.80 5.39
CA ILE A 417 -5.21 12.94 4.84
C ILE A 417 -6.61 13.04 5.46
N LEU A 418 -7.32 11.92 5.57
CA LEU A 418 -8.65 11.87 6.19
C LEU A 418 -8.61 12.32 7.65
N ALA A 419 -7.62 11.87 8.43
CA ALA A 419 -7.44 12.27 9.82
C ALA A 419 -7.16 13.78 9.94
N LEU A 420 -6.31 14.32 9.06
CA LEU A 420 -6.04 15.76 9.00
C LEU A 420 -7.29 16.59 8.63
N MET A 421 -8.05 16.15 7.64
CA MET A 421 -9.27 16.85 7.21
C MET A 421 -10.35 16.86 8.31
N LYS A 422 -10.55 15.71 8.98
CA LYS A 422 -11.50 15.62 10.10
C LYS A 422 -11.14 16.57 11.22
N ARG A 423 -9.86 16.68 11.58
CA ARG A 423 -9.39 17.63 12.60
C ARG A 423 -9.69 19.08 12.24
N GLN A 424 -9.77 19.40 10.95
CA GLN A 424 -10.17 20.74 10.48
C GLN A 424 -11.70 20.95 10.41
N GLY A 425 -12.48 19.94 10.79
CA GLY A 425 -13.93 19.99 10.72
C GLY A 425 -14.50 19.81 9.30
N VAL A 426 -13.71 19.31 8.36
CA VAL A 426 -14.13 19.04 6.99
C VAL A 426 -14.92 17.73 6.93
N LEU A 427 -16.04 17.72 6.20
CA LEU A 427 -16.78 16.49 5.89
C LEU A 427 -15.94 15.61 4.98
N LEU A 428 -15.80 14.34 5.36
CA LEU A 428 -14.98 13.40 4.62
C LEU A 428 -15.66 12.96 3.31
N PRO A 429 -14.99 13.07 2.15
CA PRO A 429 -15.54 12.71 0.85
C PRO A 429 -15.49 11.20 0.59
N GLU A 430 -16.40 10.71 -0.26
CA GLU A 430 -16.53 9.27 -0.56
C GLU A 430 -15.62 8.79 -1.69
N ARG A 431 -15.10 9.72 -2.53
CA ARG A 431 -14.32 9.39 -3.72
C ARG A 431 -12.92 9.99 -3.66
N ARG A 432 -11.97 9.25 -4.21
CA ARG A 432 -10.54 9.61 -4.21
C ARG A 432 -10.30 10.99 -4.85
N VAL A 433 -10.89 11.27 -6.00
CA VAL A 433 -10.72 12.56 -6.67
C VAL A 433 -11.28 13.73 -5.85
N GLN A 434 -12.40 13.53 -5.14
CA GLN A 434 -12.98 14.54 -4.23
C GLN A 434 -12.08 14.78 -3.01
N LEU A 435 -11.45 13.71 -2.49
CA LEU A 435 -10.51 13.84 -1.38
C LEU A 435 -9.31 14.70 -1.78
N TYR A 436 -8.72 14.44 -2.95
CA TYR A 436 -7.60 15.25 -3.44
C TYR A 436 -8.01 16.69 -3.73
N ASP A 437 -9.18 16.89 -4.32
CA ASP A 437 -9.71 18.23 -4.60
C ASP A 437 -9.88 19.04 -3.31
N GLN A 438 -10.61 18.51 -2.34
CA GLN A 438 -10.85 19.18 -1.06
C GLN A 438 -9.55 19.46 -0.30
N TYR A 439 -8.64 18.51 -0.32
CA TYR A 439 -7.36 18.63 0.36
C TYR A 439 -6.46 19.70 -0.30
N VAL A 440 -6.33 19.68 -1.62
CA VAL A 440 -5.58 20.69 -2.37
C VAL A 440 -6.18 22.09 -2.14
N GLN A 441 -7.50 22.22 -2.22
CA GLN A 441 -8.18 23.49 -1.93
C GLN A 441 -7.92 23.96 -0.50
N THR A 442 -7.96 23.07 0.48
CA THR A 442 -7.69 23.38 1.88
C THR A 442 -6.24 23.86 2.07
N LEU A 443 -5.27 23.16 1.51
CA LEU A 443 -3.87 23.55 1.56
C LEU A 443 -3.61 24.92 0.90
N LEU A 444 -4.21 25.16 -0.27
CA LEU A 444 -4.04 26.43 -0.98
C LEU A 444 -4.68 27.60 -0.24
N ARG A 445 -5.84 27.43 0.40
CA ARG A 445 -6.45 28.43 1.26
C ARG A 445 -5.53 28.82 2.41
N HIS A 446 -4.98 27.83 3.13
CA HIS A 446 -4.07 28.10 4.23
C HIS A 446 -2.75 28.72 3.77
N TRP A 447 -2.19 28.28 2.64
CA TRP A 447 -1.00 28.88 2.07
C TRP A 447 -1.22 30.34 1.66
N ASN A 448 -2.34 30.63 1.03
CA ASN A 448 -2.68 31.99 0.65
C ASN A 448 -2.89 32.90 1.88
N LEU A 449 -3.50 32.39 2.96
CA LEU A 449 -3.65 33.10 4.23
C LEU A 449 -2.28 33.41 4.86
N ALA A 450 -1.37 32.44 4.92
CA ALA A 450 -0.02 32.61 5.46
C ALA A 450 0.77 33.67 4.68
N ARG A 451 0.66 33.70 3.35
CA ARG A 451 1.26 34.73 2.48
C ARG A 451 0.64 36.12 2.72
N GLY A 452 -0.65 36.20 3.03
CA GLY A 452 -1.37 37.46 3.29
C GLY A 452 -1.03 38.10 4.63
N LEU A 453 -0.69 37.29 5.65
CA LEU A 453 -0.34 37.77 6.99
C LEU A 453 1.01 38.52 7.03
N ASP A 454 1.95 38.18 6.15
CA ASP A 454 3.27 38.80 6.08
C ASP A 454 3.31 40.09 5.24
N ARG A 455 2.24 40.46 4.57
CA ARG A 455 2.19 41.58 3.66
C ARG A 455 1.00 42.52 3.93
N ARG A 456 1.32 43.83 4.12
CA ARG A 456 0.36 44.92 4.27
C ARG A 456 -0.46 45.23 2.99
N VAL A 457 -0.51 44.37 1.99
CA VAL A 457 -1.26 44.59 0.75
C VAL A 457 -2.14 43.40 0.47
N ALA A 458 -3.40 43.54 0.82
CA ALA A 458 -4.47 42.59 0.56
C ALA A 458 -4.69 42.41 -0.96
N ARG A 459 -4.29 41.28 -1.48
CA ARG A 459 -5.10 40.52 -2.43
C ARG A 459 -5.24 39.15 -1.82
N ASP A 460 -6.46 38.78 -1.46
CA ASP A 460 -6.87 37.39 -1.26
C ASP A 460 -6.52 36.68 -2.56
N LEU A 461 -5.36 36.00 -2.57
CA LEU A 461 -5.00 35.15 -3.71
C LEU A 461 -6.02 34.03 -3.74
N ASP A 462 -6.91 34.07 -4.70
CA ASP A 462 -7.95 33.09 -4.88
C ASP A 462 -7.29 31.71 -5.08
N VAL A 463 -7.84 30.67 -4.43
CA VAL A 463 -7.49 29.26 -4.64
C VAL A 463 -7.51 28.92 -6.14
N LEU A 464 -8.45 29.51 -6.86
CA LEU A 464 -8.61 29.33 -8.31
C LEU A 464 -7.39 29.90 -9.07
N GLU A 465 -6.92 31.11 -8.70
CA GLU A 465 -5.75 31.74 -9.31
C GLU A 465 -4.48 30.91 -9.07
N THR A 466 -4.27 30.45 -7.83
CA THR A 466 -3.12 29.62 -7.48
C THR A 466 -3.15 28.25 -8.17
N THR A 467 -4.31 27.58 -8.19
CA THR A 467 -4.50 26.32 -8.90
C THR A 467 -4.22 26.48 -10.39
N SER A 468 -4.63 27.61 -10.95
CA SER A 468 -4.47 27.90 -12.37
C SER A 468 -3.02 28.11 -12.79
N ALA A 469 -2.13 28.49 -11.87
CA ALA A 469 -0.68 28.54 -12.09
C ALA A 469 0.00 27.18 -11.81
N LEU A 470 -0.42 26.51 -10.72
CA LEU A 470 0.20 25.25 -10.30
C LEU A 470 -0.20 24.05 -11.19
N ALA A 471 -1.40 24.04 -11.77
CA ALA A 471 -1.84 22.92 -12.59
C ALA A 471 -1.02 22.77 -13.90
N PRO A 472 -0.82 23.84 -14.73
CA PRO A 472 0.09 23.76 -15.89
C PRO A 472 1.53 23.48 -15.50
N LEU A 473 1.98 24.00 -14.34
CA LEU A 473 3.31 23.71 -13.81
C LEU A 473 3.46 22.23 -13.47
N ALA A 474 2.50 21.64 -12.78
CA ALA A 474 2.49 20.23 -12.42
C ALA A 474 2.48 19.34 -13.65
N LEU A 475 1.71 19.68 -14.68
CA LEU A 475 1.73 18.95 -15.95
C LEU A 475 3.09 19.02 -16.63
N TRP A 476 3.73 20.19 -16.68
CA TRP A 476 5.09 20.33 -17.23
C TRP A 476 6.11 19.54 -16.40
N MET A 477 5.99 19.52 -15.07
CA MET A 477 6.86 18.69 -14.23
C MET A 477 6.63 17.20 -14.47
N GLN A 478 5.39 16.76 -14.66
CA GLN A 478 5.05 15.39 -15.03
C GLN A 478 5.65 14.99 -16.38
N GLU A 479 5.62 15.88 -17.37
CA GLU A 479 6.22 15.65 -18.69
C GLU A 479 7.76 15.67 -18.64
N SER A 480 8.36 16.59 -17.86
CA SER A 480 9.82 16.81 -17.81
C SER A 480 10.55 15.87 -16.87
N SER A 481 9.91 15.49 -15.76
CA SER A 481 10.49 14.64 -14.68
C SER A 481 9.45 13.67 -14.13
N PRO A 482 8.87 12.81 -14.96
CA PRO A 482 7.81 11.89 -14.53
C PRO A 482 8.35 10.90 -13.50
N GLY A 483 7.61 10.75 -12.40
CA GLY A 483 7.93 9.84 -11.30
C GLY A 483 8.79 10.45 -10.18
N ALA A 484 9.80 11.29 -10.48
CA ALA A 484 10.60 11.97 -9.46
C ALA A 484 9.96 13.28 -9.00
N GLY A 485 9.26 13.99 -9.87
CA GLY A 485 8.60 15.25 -9.57
C GLY A 485 9.54 16.35 -9.05
N LEU A 486 10.85 16.23 -9.29
CA LEU A 486 11.87 17.19 -8.88
C LEU A 486 12.45 17.93 -10.08
N VAL A 487 12.53 19.25 -9.98
CA VAL A 487 13.07 20.13 -11.02
C VAL A 487 13.97 21.21 -10.42
N LYS A 488 14.97 21.64 -11.21
CA LYS A 488 15.86 22.73 -10.80
C LYS A 488 15.09 24.07 -10.74
N GLY A 489 15.36 24.86 -9.72
CA GLY A 489 14.66 26.13 -9.48
C GLY A 489 14.71 27.10 -10.65
N GLU A 490 15.81 27.17 -11.40
CA GLU A 490 15.92 28.04 -12.56
C GLU A 490 15.00 27.60 -13.71
N ALA A 491 14.89 26.30 -13.97
CA ALA A 491 13.97 25.75 -14.97
C ALA A 491 12.50 25.99 -14.55
N LEU A 492 12.22 25.79 -13.25
CA LEU A 492 10.92 26.06 -12.65
C LEU A 492 10.53 27.53 -12.76
N ARG A 493 11.45 28.45 -12.46
CA ARG A 493 11.26 29.91 -12.59
C ARG A 493 10.89 30.32 -14.01
N ARG A 494 11.64 29.83 -15.02
CA ARG A 494 11.34 30.10 -16.43
C ARG A 494 9.98 29.57 -16.84
N LYS A 495 9.60 28.38 -16.37
CA LYS A 495 8.28 27.84 -16.69
C LYS A 495 7.16 28.64 -16.06
N LEU A 496 7.33 29.09 -14.81
CA LEU A 496 6.35 29.95 -14.12
C LEU A 496 6.23 31.30 -14.83
N GLU A 497 7.34 31.91 -15.26
CA GLU A 497 7.33 33.16 -16.05
C GLU A 497 6.51 33.00 -17.34
N ALA A 498 6.70 31.88 -18.06
CA ALA A 498 5.92 31.58 -19.25
C ALA A 498 4.42 31.43 -18.95
N ILE A 499 4.06 30.71 -17.89
CA ILE A 499 2.67 30.52 -17.44
C ILE A 499 2.02 31.88 -17.09
N TYR A 500 2.74 32.72 -16.34
CA TYR A 500 2.22 34.04 -15.96
C TYR A 500 2.13 35.00 -17.17
N THR A 501 3.05 34.88 -18.15
CA THR A 501 2.98 35.63 -19.41
C THR A 501 1.73 35.27 -20.22
N GLU A 502 1.47 33.97 -20.41
CA GLU A 502 0.26 33.47 -21.07
C GLU A 502 -1.03 33.93 -20.39
N ARG A 503 -0.97 34.21 -19.09
CA ARG A 503 -2.09 34.67 -18.28
C ARG A 503 -2.19 36.18 -18.17
N HIS A 504 -1.37 36.94 -18.89
CA HIS A 504 -1.35 38.39 -18.89
C HIS A 504 -1.19 39.02 -17.47
N VAL A 505 -0.39 38.38 -16.60
CA VAL A 505 -0.02 38.96 -15.30
C VAL A 505 0.93 40.13 -15.54
N ASP A 506 0.76 41.24 -14.80
CA ASP A 506 1.48 42.52 -15.01
C ASP A 506 3.02 42.37 -14.97
N ASP A 507 3.56 41.61 -14.01
CA ASP A 507 5.01 41.27 -13.93
C ASP A 507 5.22 39.76 -13.74
N PRO A 508 5.29 39.00 -14.83
CA PRO A 508 5.48 37.56 -14.78
C PRO A 508 6.75 37.15 -14.05
N ALA A 509 7.85 37.89 -14.23
CA ALA A 509 9.15 37.54 -13.66
C ALA A 509 9.16 37.77 -12.12
N ALA A 510 8.56 38.89 -11.65
CA ALA A 510 8.42 39.12 -10.23
C ALA A 510 7.47 38.12 -9.57
N SER A 511 6.34 37.80 -10.21
CA SER A 511 5.37 36.81 -9.74
C SER A 511 5.99 35.42 -9.61
N ALA A 512 6.79 34.99 -10.60
CA ALA A 512 7.49 33.71 -10.55
C ALA A 512 8.55 33.66 -9.43
N ARG A 513 9.36 34.71 -9.25
CA ARG A 513 10.34 34.80 -8.14
C ARG A 513 9.64 34.74 -6.80
N GLN A 514 8.53 35.45 -6.69
CA GLN A 514 7.74 35.50 -5.46
C GLN A 514 7.15 34.17 -5.09
N LEU A 515 6.54 33.42 -6.04
CA LEU A 515 5.99 32.09 -5.79
C LEU A 515 7.08 31.12 -5.29
N LEU A 516 8.29 31.19 -5.86
CA LEU A 516 9.42 30.38 -5.42
C LEU A 516 9.94 30.76 -4.04
N ALA A 517 9.97 32.05 -3.69
CA ALA A 517 10.29 32.52 -2.35
C ALA A 517 9.24 32.03 -1.34
N ASP A 518 7.97 32.17 -1.66
CA ASP A 518 6.89 31.68 -0.81
C ASP A 518 6.93 30.15 -0.62
N ALA A 519 7.34 29.38 -1.66
CA ALA A 519 7.52 27.94 -1.55
C ALA A 519 8.69 27.52 -0.64
N ARG A 520 9.68 28.42 -0.42
CA ARG A 520 10.78 28.22 0.54
C ARG A 520 10.38 28.59 1.97
N ASP A 521 9.70 29.71 2.10
CA ASP A 521 9.47 30.35 3.40
C ASP A 521 8.20 29.85 4.09
N HIS A 522 7.23 29.36 3.30
CA HIS A 522 5.93 28.91 3.79
C HIS A 522 5.65 27.47 3.39
N ALA A 523 4.98 26.74 4.27
CA ALA A 523 4.50 25.41 3.98
C ALA A 523 3.45 25.45 2.85
N SER A 524 3.69 24.76 1.73
CA SER A 524 2.83 24.74 0.55
C SER A 524 2.82 23.39 -0.17
N LEU A 525 2.02 23.28 -1.22
CA LEU A 525 2.03 22.12 -2.12
C LEU A 525 3.37 21.94 -2.85
N LEU A 526 4.07 23.06 -3.13
CA LEU A 526 5.38 23.08 -3.79
C LEU A 526 6.46 23.46 -2.77
N LEU A 527 7.53 22.67 -2.69
CA LEU A 527 8.59 22.79 -1.70
C LEU A 527 9.98 22.75 -2.33
N GLU A 528 10.94 23.43 -1.75
CA GLU A 528 12.37 23.18 -2.00
C GLU A 528 12.80 21.91 -1.24
N ARG A 529 13.13 20.84 -1.96
CA ARG A 529 13.47 19.53 -1.42
C ARG A 529 14.98 19.30 -1.24
N GLY A 530 15.80 20.19 -1.82
CA GLY A 530 17.26 20.19 -1.77
C GLY A 530 17.79 21.54 -2.24
N ALA A 531 19.08 21.77 -2.21
CA ALA A 531 19.67 23.06 -2.63
C ALA A 531 19.30 23.38 -4.09
N GLY A 532 18.29 24.24 -4.26
CA GLY A 532 17.83 24.68 -5.58
C GLY A 532 16.96 23.67 -6.34
N GLU A 533 16.50 22.58 -5.73
CA GLU A 533 15.56 21.62 -6.32
C GLU A 533 14.18 21.73 -5.67
N PHE A 534 13.15 21.80 -6.52
CA PHE A 534 11.76 21.96 -6.11
C PHE A 534 10.92 20.75 -6.52
N GLY A 535 9.95 20.42 -5.70
CA GLY A 535 8.99 19.37 -5.96
C GLY A 535 7.71 19.54 -5.17
N PHE A 536 6.66 18.87 -5.60
CA PHE A 536 5.43 18.82 -4.81
C PHE A 536 5.64 18.03 -3.53
N ILE A 537 4.87 18.35 -2.50
CA ILE A 537 4.90 17.69 -1.17
C ILE A 537 4.74 16.18 -1.28
N HIS A 538 3.92 15.71 -2.20
CA HIS A 538 3.77 14.31 -2.56
C HIS A 538 3.48 14.21 -4.06
N LEU A 539 3.95 13.13 -4.69
CA LEU A 539 3.78 12.88 -6.11
C LEU A 539 2.29 12.88 -6.52
N THR A 540 1.43 12.37 -5.66
CA THR A 540 -0.01 12.31 -5.94
C THR A 540 -0.65 13.69 -6.11
N PHE A 541 -0.15 14.74 -5.44
CA PHE A 541 -0.65 16.10 -5.66
C PHE A 541 -0.15 16.70 -6.96
N LEU A 542 1.07 16.35 -7.37
CA LEU A 542 1.55 16.66 -8.71
C LEU A 542 0.67 15.98 -9.77
N GLU A 543 0.38 14.69 -9.60
CA GLU A 543 -0.46 13.90 -10.49
C GLU A 543 -1.90 14.48 -10.56
N TYR A 544 -2.47 14.88 -9.41
CA TYR A 544 -3.79 15.50 -9.36
C TYR A 544 -3.82 16.89 -10.06
N LEU A 545 -2.85 17.75 -9.79
CA LEU A 545 -2.78 19.07 -10.45
C LEU A 545 -2.49 18.94 -11.95
N ALA A 546 -1.66 17.98 -12.35
CA ALA A 546 -1.44 17.66 -13.76
C ALA A 546 -2.74 17.19 -14.43
N ALA A 547 -3.53 16.37 -13.73
CA ALA A 547 -4.84 15.93 -14.20
C ALA A 547 -5.83 17.09 -14.40
N ILE A 548 -5.83 18.08 -13.51
CA ILE A 548 -6.61 19.31 -13.69
C ILE A 548 -6.20 20.02 -15.01
N ALA A 549 -4.88 20.19 -15.24
CA ALA A 549 -4.40 20.86 -16.44
C ALA A 549 -4.76 20.09 -17.72
N VAL A 550 -4.72 18.78 -17.70
CA VAL A 550 -5.17 17.94 -18.83
C VAL A 550 -6.66 18.10 -19.06
N ALA A 551 -7.49 18.02 -18.01
CA ALA A 551 -8.94 18.18 -18.09
C ALA A 551 -9.36 19.57 -18.62
N GLN A 552 -8.62 20.62 -18.24
CA GLN A 552 -8.86 21.98 -18.71
C GLN A 552 -8.68 22.14 -20.22
N ARG A 553 -7.80 21.33 -20.86
CA ARG A 553 -7.65 21.34 -22.33
C ARG A 553 -8.89 20.78 -23.05
N GLY A 554 -9.77 20.08 -22.36
CA GLY A 554 -11.02 19.49 -22.84
C GLY A 554 -12.26 20.35 -22.65
N GLN A 555 -12.14 21.67 -22.45
CA GLN A 555 -13.32 22.51 -22.21
C GLN A 555 -14.18 22.74 -23.48
N SER A 556 -13.53 23.05 -24.57
CA SER A 556 -14.19 23.30 -25.88
C SER A 556 -14.08 22.12 -26.85
N ASP A 557 -13.02 21.33 -26.75
CA ASP A 557 -12.75 20.17 -27.60
C ASP A 557 -12.08 19.07 -26.77
N LEU A 558 -12.62 17.87 -26.82
CA LEU A 558 -12.08 16.71 -26.06
C LEU A 558 -10.87 16.04 -26.71
N GLN A 559 -10.60 16.31 -28.00
CA GLN A 559 -9.51 15.66 -28.73
C GLN A 559 -8.12 15.87 -28.11
N PRO A 560 -7.75 17.06 -27.56
CA PRO A 560 -6.49 17.24 -26.90
C PRO A 560 -6.32 16.33 -25.65
N VAL A 561 -7.41 16.09 -24.90
CA VAL A 561 -7.42 15.18 -23.76
C VAL A 561 -7.24 13.73 -24.23
N VAL A 562 -8.08 13.30 -25.18
CA VAL A 562 -8.01 11.93 -25.74
C VAL A 562 -6.61 11.65 -26.28
N LYS A 563 -6.03 12.58 -27.08
CA LYS A 563 -4.70 12.42 -27.65
C LYS A 563 -3.62 12.27 -26.57
N MET A 564 -3.67 13.11 -25.53
CA MET A 564 -2.69 13.06 -24.44
C MET A 564 -2.78 11.74 -23.66
N LEU A 565 -3.98 11.32 -23.28
CA LEU A 565 -4.17 10.06 -22.57
C LEU A 565 -3.76 8.86 -23.42
N ALA A 566 -4.09 8.88 -24.73
CA ALA A 566 -3.70 7.83 -25.66
C ALA A 566 -2.17 7.70 -25.82
N GLN A 567 -1.46 8.82 -25.85
CA GLN A 567 0.00 8.83 -25.98
C GLN A 567 0.72 8.22 -24.79
N HIS A 568 0.10 8.24 -23.61
CA HIS A 568 0.69 7.79 -22.35
C HIS A 568 0.01 6.55 -21.75
N ILE A 569 -0.79 5.84 -22.53
CA ILE A 569 -1.61 4.73 -22.04
C ILE A 569 -0.79 3.59 -21.43
N ASP A 570 0.38 3.31 -21.99
CA ASP A 570 1.30 2.26 -21.54
C ASP A 570 2.36 2.78 -20.55
N ASP A 571 2.32 4.07 -20.19
CA ASP A 571 3.24 4.65 -19.22
C ASP A 571 2.67 4.55 -17.79
N PRO A 572 3.23 3.67 -16.95
CA PRO A 572 2.72 3.48 -15.58
C PRO A 572 2.69 4.76 -14.73
N ARG A 573 3.54 5.75 -15.07
CA ARG A 573 3.65 7.03 -14.36
C ARG A 573 2.52 7.99 -14.70
N TRP A 574 1.84 7.76 -15.84
CA TRP A 574 0.71 8.56 -16.30
C TRP A 574 -0.65 7.96 -15.91
N ARG A 575 -0.64 6.70 -15.40
CA ARG A 575 -1.88 6.01 -15.06
C ARG A 575 -2.72 6.80 -14.04
N GLU A 576 -2.10 7.31 -12.98
CA GLU A 576 -2.80 8.12 -11.97
C GLU A 576 -3.29 9.43 -12.55
N VAL A 577 -2.48 10.14 -13.35
CA VAL A 577 -2.90 11.37 -14.05
C VAL A 577 -4.12 11.08 -14.93
N SER A 578 -4.12 9.95 -15.65
CA SER A 578 -5.24 9.58 -16.54
C SER A 578 -6.53 9.32 -15.76
N LEU A 579 -6.47 8.52 -14.69
CA LEU A 579 -7.62 8.21 -13.83
C LEU A 579 -8.17 9.47 -13.16
N LEU A 580 -7.29 10.31 -12.62
CA LEU A 580 -7.67 11.56 -11.97
C LEU A 580 -8.21 12.59 -12.96
N THR A 581 -7.72 12.62 -14.22
CA THR A 581 -8.26 13.48 -15.28
C THR A 581 -9.73 13.15 -15.55
N ILE A 582 -10.03 11.87 -15.77
CA ILE A 582 -11.37 11.39 -16.06
C ILE A 582 -12.29 11.63 -14.84
N GLY A 583 -11.78 11.30 -13.63
CA GLY A 583 -12.48 11.53 -12.38
C GLY A 583 -12.75 13.01 -12.10
N TYR A 584 -11.79 13.90 -12.41
CA TYR A 584 -11.97 15.35 -12.27
C TYR A 584 -13.06 15.86 -13.22
N MET A 585 -13.06 15.42 -14.48
CA MET A 585 -14.10 15.80 -15.45
C MET A 585 -15.48 15.30 -14.99
N GLY A 586 -15.62 14.03 -14.63
CA GLY A 586 -16.90 13.42 -14.30
C GLY A 586 -17.46 13.83 -12.93
N ILE A 587 -16.60 13.91 -11.90
CA ILE A 587 -17.03 14.11 -10.52
C ILE A 587 -16.90 15.56 -10.07
N ILE A 588 -15.78 16.22 -10.31
CA ILE A 588 -15.53 17.59 -9.82
C ILE A 588 -16.19 18.60 -10.75
N GLN A 589 -16.02 18.47 -12.05
CA GLN A 589 -16.66 19.33 -13.04
C GLN A 589 -18.12 18.95 -13.34
N GLN A 590 -18.58 17.79 -12.86
CA GLN A 590 -19.94 17.25 -13.13
C GLN A 590 -20.25 17.13 -14.62
N ARG A 591 -19.26 16.77 -15.44
CA ARG A 591 -19.35 16.61 -16.89
C ARG A 591 -19.34 15.12 -17.26
N ASP A 592 -20.36 14.38 -16.82
CA ASP A 592 -20.47 12.92 -17.02
C ASP A 592 -20.41 12.52 -18.50
N GLU A 593 -21.03 13.31 -19.39
CA GLU A 593 -21.01 13.10 -20.83
C GLU A 593 -19.59 13.25 -21.39
N ALA A 594 -18.88 14.32 -21.04
CA ALA A 594 -17.52 14.57 -21.52
C ALA A 594 -16.53 13.49 -21.03
N ALA A 595 -16.62 13.08 -19.77
CA ALA A 595 -15.82 11.99 -19.23
C ALA A 595 -16.14 10.65 -19.96
N SER A 596 -17.41 10.41 -20.24
CA SER A 596 -17.85 9.24 -21.02
C SER A 596 -17.31 9.27 -22.45
N ASP A 597 -17.40 10.41 -23.12
CA ASP A 597 -16.93 10.57 -24.50
C ASP A 597 -15.41 10.35 -24.62
N VAL A 598 -14.62 10.86 -23.64
CA VAL A 598 -13.18 10.60 -23.59
C VAL A 598 -12.92 9.09 -23.50
N LEU A 599 -13.61 8.38 -22.60
CA LEU A 599 -13.45 6.92 -22.45
C LEU A 599 -13.88 6.17 -23.72
N LEU A 600 -15.01 6.54 -24.31
CA LEU A 600 -15.52 5.90 -25.53
C LEU A 600 -14.59 6.13 -26.74
N HIS A 601 -14.02 7.33 -26.88
CA HIS A 601 -13.04 7.62 -27.94
C HIS A 601 -11.75 6.80 -27.73
N LEU A 602 -11.24 6.71 -26.50
CA LEU A 602 -10.07 5.89 -26.19
C LEU A 602 -10.33 4.41 -26.51
N LEU A 603 -11.48 3.87 -26.08
CA LEU A 603 -11.89 2.49 -26.39
C LEU A 603 -12.02 2.24 -27.90
N GLY A 604 -12.50 3.23 -28.65
CA GLY A 604 -12.62 3.14 -30.11
C GLY A 604 -11.27 3.13 -30.84
N GLN A 605 -10.31 3.91 -30.36
CA GLN A 605 -8.96 4.00 -30.94
C GLN A 605 -8.06 2.82 -30.53
N LYS A 606 -8.31 2.20 -29.37
CA LYS A 606 -7.51 1.11 -28.76
C LYS A 606 -6.01 1.41 -28.74
N PRO A 607 -5.58 2.56 -28.19
CA PRO A 607 -4.18 2.90 -28.11
C PRO A 607 -3.41 1.97 -27.16
N GLY A 608 -2.10 1.82 -27.40
CA GLY A 608 -1.20 1.10 -26.54
C GLY A 608 -1.27 -0.43 -26.68
N GLU A 609 -0.79 -1.13 -25.62
CA GLU A 609 -0.83 -2.59 -25.57
C GLU A 609 -2.28 -3.11 -25.55
N ALA A 610 -2.46 -4.34 -26.08
CA ALA A 610 -3.76 -4.96 -26.14
C ALA A 610 -4.42 -5.05 -24.75
N GLY A 611 -5.59 -4.41 -24.61
CA GLY A 611 -6.36 -4.38 -23.36
C GLY A 611 -5.99 -3.26 -22.38
N ALA A 612 -4.90 -2.50 -22.58
CA ALA A 612 -4.48 -1.44 -21.66
C ALA A 612 -5.57 -0.37 -21.45
N VAL A 613 -6.13 0.13 -22.53
CA VAL A 613 -7.21 1.14 -22.49
C VAL A 613 -8.48 0.61 -21.84
N VAL A 614 -8.77 -0.67 -22.02
CA VAL A 614 -9.98 -1.31 -21.43
C VAL A 614 -9.83 -1.38 -19.91
N VAL A 615 -8.63 -1.74 -19.43
CA VAL A 615 -8.32 -1.76 -18.00
C VAL A 615 -8.41 -0.34 -17.42
N LEU A 616 -7.79 0.66 -18.07
CA LEU A 616 -7.88 2.05 -17.62
C LEU A 616 -9.34 2.52 -17.54
N ALA A 617 -10.16 2.22 -18.54
CA ALA A 617 -11.57 2.60 -18.56
C ALA A 617 -12.35 1.92 -17.42
N GLY A 618 -12.09 0.64 -17.15
CA GLY A 618 -12.70 -0.09 -16.03
C GLY A 618 -12.35 0.52 -14.69
N GLU A 619 -11.09 0.87 -14.49
CA GLU A 619 -10.61 1.52 -13.26
C GLU A 619 -11.20 2.92 -13.07
N ALA A 620 -11.24 3.71 -14.14
CA ALA A 620 -11.86 5.03 -14.11
C ALA A 620 -13.34 4.97 -13.72
N VAL A 621 -14.09 4.04 -14.30
CA VAL A 621 -15.51 3.83 -13.95
C VAL A 621 -15.65 3.39 -12.50
N LEU A 622 -14.78 2.51 -12.01
CA LEU A 622 -14.81 2.03 -10.62
C LEU A 622 -14.49 3.16 -9.62
N ASP A 623 -13.46 3.98 -9.89
CA ASP A 623 -13.08 5.12 -9.07
C ASP A 623 -14.20 6.18 -8.93
N MET A 624 -15.04 6.28 -9.93
CA MET A 624 -16.15 7.25 -9.96
C MET A 624 -17.50 6.67 -9.50
N TRP A 625 -17.57 5.35 -9.28
CA TRP A 625 -18.83 4.69 -8.93
C TRP A 625 -19.55 5.35 -7.73
N PRO A 626 -20.93 5.49 -7.78
CA PRO A 626 -21.86 5.06 -8.84
C PRO A 626 -22.12 6.12 -9.94
N GLY A 627 -21.42 7.25 -9.96
CA GLY A 627 -21.63 8.37 -10.89
C GLY A 627 -20.44 8.66 -11.80
N GLY A 628 -20.31 9.89 -12.28
CA GLY A 628 -19.18 10.44 -13.04
C GLY A 628 -19.07 10.00 -14.49
N VAL A 629 -19.85 9.03 -14.92
CA VAL A 629 -20.03 8.62 -16.32
C VAL A 629 -21.48 8.20 -16.59
N THR A 630 -21.89 8.26 -17.84
CA THR A 630 -23.23 7.84 -18.27
C THR A 630 -23.42 6.32 -18.11
N ARG A 631 -24.68 5.89 -17.97
CA ARG A 631 -25.03 4.46 -17.93
C ARG A 631 -24.55 3.74 -19.18
N GLN A 632 -24.73 4.35 -20.35
CA GLN A 632 -24.30 3.78 -21.63
C GLN A 632 -22.77 3.53 -21.64
N CYS A 633 -21.97 4.49 -21.19
CA CYS A 633 -20.51 4.31 -21.10
C CYS A 633 -20.14 3.13 -20.17
N ARG A 634 -20.79 3.03 -19.01
CA ARG A 634 -20.58 1.90 -18.08
C ARG A 634 -20.87 0.56 -18.73
N ASP A 635 -21.98 0.45 -19.46
CA ASP A 635 -22.37 -0.80 -20.13
C ASP A 635 -21.36 -1.15 -21.24
N VAL A 636 -20.88 -0.18 -22.01
CA VAL A 636 -19.83 -0.36 -23.03
C VAL A 636 -18.52 -0.80 -22.39
N VAL A 637 -18.10 -0.17 -21.27
CA VAL A 637 -16.87 -0.55 -20.55
C VAL A 637 -16.97 -1.98 -20.00
N LYS A 638 -18.10 -2.37 -19.40
CA LYS A 638 -18.32 -3.74 -18.96
C LYS A 638 -18.21 -4.76 -20.11
N GLN A 639 -18.81 -4.43 -21.26
CA GLN A 639 -18.71 -5.29 -22.43
C GLN A 639 -17.28 -5.37 -22.96
N ALA A 640 -16.54 -4.25 -22.97
CA ALA A 640 -15.14 -4.23 -23.37
C ALA A 640 -14.26 -5.07 -22.42
N LEU A 641 -14.49 -4.99 -21.11
CA LEU A 641 -13.81 -5.81 -20.11
C LEU A 641 -14.09 -7.30 -20.32
N LEU A 642 -15.35 -7.67 -20.62
CA LEU A 642 -15.76 -9.05 -20.90
C LEU A 642 -15.04 -9.60 -22.15
N VAL A 643 -14.91 -8.80 -23.18
CA VAL A 643 -14.17 -9.18 -24.40
C VAL A 643 -12.67 -9.30 -24.10
N ALA A 644 -12.08 -8.29 -23.46
CA ALA A 644 -10.65 -8.27 -23.16
C ALA A 644 -10.19 -9.42 -22.27
N MET A 645 -10.98 -9.82 -21.28
CA MET A 645 -10.62 -10.91 -20.38
C MET A 645 -10.54 -12.28 -21.06
N THR A 646 -11.18 -12.44 -22.24
CA THR A 646 -11.22 -13.72 -22.97
C THR A 646 -10.44 -13.69 -24.27
N ASP A 647 -9.92 -12.53 -24.69
CA ASP A 647 -9.15 -12.39 -25.93
C ASP A 647 -7.72 -12.91 -25.74
N SER A 648 -7.34 -13.92 -26.54
CA SER A 648 -6.00 -14.52 -26.51
C SER A 648 -4.86 -13.56 -26.92
N ASN A 649 -5.16 -12.46 -27.61
CA ASN A 649 -4.19 -11.42 -27.98
C ASN A 649 -3.89 -10.48 -26.81
N VAL A 650 -4.72 -10.45 -25.78
CA VAL A 650 -4.50 -9.66 -24.56
C VAL A 650 -3.59 -10.46 -23.63
N PRO A 651 -2.53 -9.87 -23.06
CA PRO A 651 -1.65 -10.56 -22.12
C PRO A 651 -2.44 -11.13 -20.91
N PRO A 652 -2.06 -12.32 -20.39
CA PRO A 652 -2.78 -12.96 -19.29
C PRO A 652 -2.98 -12.09 -18.05
N VAL A 653 -1.97 -11.28 -17.68
CA VAL A 653 -2.05 -10.36 -16.56
C VAL A 653 -3.11 -9.28 -16.79
N THR A 654 -3.17 -8.75 -18.01
CA THR A 654 -4.18 -7.74 -18.42
C THR A 654 -5.56 -8.36 -18.46
N ARG A 655 -5.70 -9.63 -18.95
CA ARG A 655 -6.97 -10.39 -18.89
C ARG A 655 -7.45 -10.58 -17.45
N ALA A 656 -6.55 -10.96 -16.55
CA ALA A 656 -6.89 -11.12 -15.13
C ALA A 656 -7.36 -9.79 -14.51
N ARG A 657 -6.66 -8.69 -14.81
CA ARG A 657 -7.07 -7.36 -14.32
C ARG A 657 -8.43 -6.94 -14.89
N ALA A 658 -8.68 -7.14 -16.19
CA ALA A 658 -9.96 -6.86 -16.81
C ALA A 658 -11.12 -7.66 -16.16
N GLY A 659 -10.88 -8.96 -15.88
CA GLY A 659 -11.86 -9.79 -15.19
C GLY A 659 -12.12 -9.38 -13.75
N SER A 660 -11.08 -8.96 -12.99
CA SER A 660 -11.24 -8.45 -11.62
C SER A 660 -12.06 -7.14 -11.60
N LEU A 661 -11.80 -6.24 -12.55
CA LEU A 661 -12.60 -5.01 -12.71
C LEU A 661 -14.06 -5.31 -13.09
N LEU A 662 -14.26 -6.27 -14.01
CA LEU A 662 -15.61 -6.72 -14.36
C LEU A 662 -16.33 -7.33 -13.15
N SER A 663 -15.61 -8.10 -12.33
CA SER A 663 -16.10 -8.64 -11.05
C SER A 663 -16.61 -7.54 -10.13
N ALA A 664 -15.83 -6.49 -9.93
CA ALA A 664 -16.18 -5.35 -9.08
C ALA A 664 -17.37 -4.53 -9.64
N LEU A 665 -17.41 -4.35 -10.96
CA LEU A 665 -18.49 -3.62 -11.64
C LEU A 665 -19.77 -4.46 -11.84
N GLY A 666 -19.72 -5.75 -11.51
CA GLY A 666 -20.81 -6.72 -11.68
C GLY A 666 -20.72 -7.50 -13.00
N ASP A 667 -20.16 -8.69 -12.90
CA ASP A 667 -19.96 -9.64 -14.01
C ASP A 667 -21.31 -10.24 -14.47
N PRO A 668 -21.71 -10.07 -15.73
CA PRO A 668 -23.00 -10.55 -16.22
C PRO A 668 -22.98 -12.03 -16.66
N ARG A 669 -21.82 -12.71 -16.61
CA ARG A 669 -21.70 -14.08 -17.10
C ARG A 669 -22.47 -15.07 -16.24
N LEU A 670 -23.09 -16.07 -16.92
CA LEU A 670 -23.72 -17.19 -16.22
C LEU A 670 -22.67 -18.13 -15.61
N GLY A 671 -22.99 -18.68 -14.47
CA GLY A 671 -22.18 -19.69 -13.80
C GLY A 671 -21.06 -19.12 -12.91
N VAL A 672 -20.99 -17.80 -12.71
CA VAL A 672 -19.93 -17.16 -11.92
C VAL A 672 -20.44 -16.41 -10.69
N GLY A 673 -21.73 -16.11 -10.63
CA GLY A 673 -22.34 -15.26 -9.62
C GLY A 673 -23.42 -15.94 -8.79
N VAL A 674 -24.44 -15.17 -8.48
CA VAL A 674 -25.60 -15.57 -7.68
C VAL A 674 -26.87 -15.37 -8.53
N GLY A 675 -27.71 -16.38 -8.55
CA GLY A 675 -28.97 -16.33 -9.26
C GLY A 675 -29.99 -15.38 -8.60
N ALA A 676 -31.10 -15.09 -9.31
CA ALA A 676 -32.19 -14.25 -8.81
C ALA A 676 -32.87 -14.85 -7.56
N ASP A 677 -32.72 -16.15 -7.35
CA ASP A 677 -33.20 -16.90 -6.19
C ASP A 677 -32.30 -16.81 -4.96
N GLY A 678 -31.17 -16.09 -5.08
CA GLY A 678 -30.16 -15.96 -4.02
C GLY A 678 -29.27 -17.18 -3.85
N LEU A 679 -29.32 -18.15 -4.75
CA LEU A 679 -28.48 -19.35 -4.77
C LEU A 679 -27.29 -19.19 -5.72
N PRO A 680 -26.19 -19.96 -5.54
CA PRO A 680 -25.10 -20.02 -6.50
C PRO A 680 -25.59 -20.36 -7.91
N ASP A 681 -25.33 -19.46 -8.87
CA ASP A 681 -25.57 -19.73 -10.28
C ASP A 681 -24.43 -20.64 -10.79
N ILE A 682 -24.75 -21.89 -11.11
CA ILE A 682 -23.76 -22.86 -11.60
C ILE A 682 -24.12 -23.29 -13.01
N LEU A 683 -23.19 -23.05 -13.95
CA LEU A 683 -23.31 -23.54 -15.31
C LEU A 683 -22.87 -25.01 -15.40
N TRP A 684 -23.82 -25.91 -15.57
CA TRP A 684 -23.61 -27.35 -15.64
C TRP A 684 -23.28 -27.82 -17.06
N LEU A 685 -22.17 -28.53 -17.22
CA LEU A 685 -21.75 -29.13 -18.49
C LEU A 685 -21.88 -30.65 -18.42
N PRO A 686 -22.53 -31.31 -19.40
CA PRO A 686 -22.70 -32.77 -19.40
C PRO A 686 -21.39 -33.47 -19.81
N VAL A 687 -21.04 -34.49 -19.07
CA VAL A 687 -20.00 -35.46 -19.42
C VAL A 687 -20.66 -36.80 -19.69
N PRO A 688 -20.57 -37.32 -20.93
CA PRO A 688 -21.29 -38.58 -21.30
C PRO A 688 -20.70 -39.78 -20.59
N ALA A 689 -21.56 -40.82 -20.43
CA ALA A 689 -21.14 -42.12 -19.95
C ALA A 689 -20.11 -42.75 -20.90
N GLY A 690 -19.25 -43.63 -20.40
CA GLY A 690 -18.28 -44.37 -21.19
C GLY A 690 -16.91 -44.50 -20.59
N ASP A 691 -16.09 -45.33 -21.24
CA ASP A 691 -14.72 -45.57 -20.84
C ASP A 691 -13.77 -44.44 -21.17
N PHE A 692 -12.73 -44.25 -20.34
CA PHE A 692 -11.60 -43.36 -20.61
C PHE A 692 -10.31 -43.93 -19.99
N PRO A 693 -9.14 -43.60 -20.53
CA PRO A 693 -7.86 -43.98 -19.93
C PRO A 693 -7.51 -43.04 -18.76
N MET A 694 -7.48 -43.58 -17.53
CA MET A 694 -7.10 -42.86 -16.31
C MET A 694 -5.66 -43.15 -15.94
N GLY A 695 -4.94 -42.14 -15.45
CA GLY A 695 -3.56 -42.22 -15.02
C GLY A 695 -2.54 -41.84 -16.10
N SER A 696 -1.28 -41.91 -15.75
CA SER A 696 -0.14 -41.65 -16.64
C SER A 696 1.09 -42.47 -16.22
N ASN A 697 2.13 -42.46 -17.09
CA ASN A 697 3.42 -43.08 -16.77
C ASN A 697 4.44 -42.10 -16.20
N ALA A 698 4.04 -40.82 -15.95
CA ALA A 698 4.95 -39.76 -15.56
C ALA A 698 5.42 -39.86 -14.11
N VAL A 699 4.53 -40.30 -13.20
CA VAL A 699 4.81 -40.42 -11.76
C VAL A 699 4.23 -41.74 -11.25
N SER A 700 4.85 -42.31 -10.19
CA SER A 700 4.51 -43.64 -9.68
C SER A 700 3.07 -43.78 -9.16
N ASP A 701 2.51 -42.73 -8.55
CA ASP A 701 1.18 -42.72 -7.99
C ASP A 701 0.07 -42.46 -9.03
N GLU A 702 0.46 -42.13 -10.26
CA GLU A 702 -0.40 -42.04 -11.44
C GLU A 702 -0.50 -43.38 -12.22
N GLN A 703 0.26 -44.41 -11.80
CA GLN A 703 0.39 -45.69 -12.51
C GLN A 703 -0.42 -46.79 -11.87
N PRO A 704 -0.88 -47.79 -12.67
CA PRO A 704 -0.78 -47.84 -14.13
C PRO A 704 -1.86 -47.03 -14.83
N ILE A 705 -1.63 -46.70 -16.12
CA ILE A 705 -2.74 -46.30 -16.99
C ILE A 705 -3.73 -47.48 -17.08
N HIS A 706 -5.01 -47.21 -16.79
CA HIS A 706 -6.06 -48.21 -16.79
C HIS A 706 -7.37 -47.65 -17.34
N SER A 707 -8.24 -48.50 -17.87
CA SER A 707 -9.54 -48.10 -18.42
C SER A 707 -10.56 -48.03 -17.30
N VAL A 708 -11.22 -46.87 -17.16
CA VAL A 708 -12.27 -46.61 -16.19
C VAL A 708 -13.56 -46.25 -16.94
N TYR A 709 -14.67 -46.91 -16.59
CA TYR A 709 -16.00 -46.59 -17.04
C TYR A 709 -16.69 -45.66 -16.03
N LEU A 710 -17.28 -44.57 -16.49
CA LEU A 710 -18.09 -43.69 -15.68
C LEU A 710 -19.49 -43.53 -16.27
N ASP A 711 -20.50 -43.51 -15.42
CA ASP A 711 -21.85 -43.10 -15.79
C ASP A 711 -21.87 -41.62 -16.22
N ALA A 712 -22.93 -41.19 -16.89
CA ALA A 712 -23.10 -39.78 -17.26
C ALA A 712 -23.30 -38.90 -16.01
N PHE A 713 -22.62 -37.76 -15.99
CA PHE A 713 -22.73 -36.75 -14.94
C PHE A 713 -22.69 -35.34 -15.52
N ALA A 714 -23.02 -34.34 -14.72
CA ALA A 714 -22.81 -32.95 -15.07
C ALA A 714 -21.80 -32.32 -14.11
N ILE A 715 -20.85 -31.56 -14.65
CA ILE A 715 -19.82 -30.86 -13.89
C ILE A 715 -19.97 -29.34 -14.03
N ALA A 716 -19.68 -28.59 -12.99
CA ALA A 716 -19.65 -27.14 -13.04
C ALA A 716 -18.58 -26.66 -14.04
N LYS A 717 -18.92 -25.72 -14.91
CA LYS A 717 -17.98 -25.15 -15.90
C LYS A 717 -16.75 -24.56 -15.21
N TYR A 718 -16.95 -23.87 -14.09
CA TYR A 718 -15.92 -23.19 -13.32
C TYR A 718 -15.74 -23.78 -11.93
N PRO A 719 -14.58 -23.60 -11.28
CA PRO A 719 -14.46 -23.78 -9.84
C PRO A 719 -15.47 -22.89 -9.11
N VAL A 720 -15.86 -23.26 -7.90
CA VAL A 720 -16.76 -22.46 -7.06
C VAL A 720 -16.14 -21.09 -6.81
N THR A 721 -16.86 -20.01 -7.15
CA THR A 721 -16.39 -18.64 -6.98
C THR A 721 -16.60 -18.13 -5.55
N ASN A 722 -15.89 -17.06 -5.18
CA ASN A 722 -16.06 -16.40 -3.90
C ASN A 722 -17.52 -15.90 -3.71
N SER A 723 -18.18 -15.36 -4.77
CA SER A 723 -19.60 -14.95 -4.71
C SER A 723 -20.52 -16.11 -4.38
N GLN A 724 -20.32 -17.24 -5.02
CA GLN A 724 -21.13 -18.47 -4.81
C GLN A 724 -20.92 -19.01 -3.40
N TYR A 725 -19.66 -19.03 -2.93
CA TYR A 725 -19.35 -19.49 -1.58
C TYR A 725 -19.88 -18.55 -0.49
N ALA A 726 -19.96 -17.24 -0.78
CA ALA A 726 -20.52 -16.24 0.14
C ALA A 726 -21.99 -16.51 0.48
N CYS A 727 -22.78 -17.06 -0.45
CA CYS A 727 -24.16 -17.49 -0.17
C CYS A 727 -24.21 -18.56 0.93
N PHE A 728 -23.27 -19.51 0.89
CA PHE A 728 -23.15 -20.56 1.90
C PHE A 728 -22.75 -20.02 3.27
N VAL A 729 -21.74 -19.13 3.31
CA VAL A 729 -21.30 -18.46 4.54
C VAL A 729 -22.44 -17.66 5.15
N ALA A 730 -23.16 -16.91 4.36
CA ALA A 730 -24.31 -16.12 4.82
C ALA A 730 -25.47 -17.00 5.35
N ALA A 731 -25.77 -18.10 4.64
CA ALA A 731 -26.87 -19.00 5.00
C ALA A 731 -26.59 -19.88 6.23
N THR A 732 -25.33 -20.21 6.50
CA THR A 732 -24.96 -21.19 7.53
C THR A 732 -24.25 -20.59 8.74
N GLY A 733 -23.79 -19.32 8.66
CA GLY A 733 -23.00 -18.68 9.71
C GLY A 733 -21.57 -19.21 9.84
N ARG A 734 -21.09 -20.03 8.89
CA ARG A 734 -19.70 -20.52 8.86
C ARG A 734 -18.71 -19.37 8.82
N LYS A 735 -17.50 -19.63 9.29
CA LYS A 735 -16.39 -18.68 9.19
C LYS A 735 -16.06 -18.41 7.72
N PRO A 736 -15.94 -17.16 7.31
CA PRO A 736 -15.50 -16.84 5.97
C PRO A 736 -14.03 -17.23 5.76
N PRO A 737 -13.60 -17.49 4.51
CA PRO A 737 -12.18 -17.66 4.19
C PRO A 737 -11.35 -16.47 4.67
N LYS A 738 -10.19 -16.74 5.27
CA LYS A 738 -9.32 -15.70 5.87
C LYS A 738 -8.91 -14.58 4.89
N HIS A 739 -8.73 -14.92 3.61
CA HIS A 739 -8.30 -13.96 2.59
C HIS A 739 -9.36 -12.90 2.24
N TRP A 740 -10.61 -13.06 2.70
CA TRP A 740 -11.64 -12.03 2.50
C TRP A 740 -11.44 -10.81 3.39
N GLY A 741 -10.74 -10.94 4.50
CA GLY A 741 -10.55 -9.85 5.47
C GLY A 741 -11.85 -9.38 6.16
N GLY A 742 -12.98 -10.08 5.92
CA GLY A 742 -14.31 -9.75 6.42
C GLY A 742 -15.31 -10.86 6.19
N ARG A 743 -16.61 -10.57 6.33
CA ARG A 743 -17.69 -11.57 6.13
C ARG A 743 -18.06 -11.81 4.67
N THR A 744 -17.69 -10.89 3.79
CA THR A 744 -17.96 -10.91 2.35
C THR A 744 -16.66 -10.81 1.57
N PRO A 745 -16.57 -11.43 0.39
CA PRO A 745 -15.37 -11.29 -0.45
C PRO A 745 -15.21 -9.85 -0.95
N PRO A 746 -13.96 -9.38 -1.13
CA PRO A 746 -13.69 -8.14 -1.85
C PRO A 746 -14.32 -8.16 -3.25
N ASP A 747 -14.80 -7.01 -3.72
CA ASP A 747 -15.55 -6.90 -4.97
C ASP A 747 -14.76 -7.42 -6.19
N GLU A 748 -13.47 -7.14 -6.25
CA GLU A 748 -12.57 -7.63 -7.31
C GLU A 748 -12.37 -9.15 -7.29
N LEU A 749 -12.55 -9.79 -6.14
CA LEU A 749 -12.38 -11.24 -5.98
C LEU A 749 -13.67 -12.05 -6.12
N ARG A 750 -14.84 -11.40 -6.31
CA ARG A 750 -16.13 -12.10 -6.34
C ARG A 750 -16.19 -13.25 -7.34
N THR A 751 -15.59 -13.08 -8.51
CA THR A 751 -15.56 -14.10 -9.59
C THR A 751 -14.25 -14.89 -9.67
N HIS A 752 -13.35 -14.74 -8.69
CA HIS A 752 -12.23 -15.65 -8.51
C HIS A 752 -12.67 -16.95 -7.82
N PRO A 753 -11.97 -18.07 -8.02
CA PRO A 753 -12.23 -19.29 -7.25
C PRO A 753 -12.12 -19.01 -5.75
N VAL A 754 -13.00 -19.58 -4.97
CA VAL A 754 -12.83 -19.60 -3.51
C VAL A 754 -11.61 -20.45 -3.17
N VAL A 755 -10.79 -19.96 -2.27
CA VAL A 755 -9.58 -20.64 -1.75
C VAL A 755 -9.52 -20.54 -0.23
N ALA A 756 -8.54 -21.18 0.37
CA ALA A 756 -8.43 -21.28 1.82
C ALA A 756 -9.67 -21.98 2.44
N VAL A 757 -10.15 -23.01 1.76
CA VAL A 757 -11.23 -23.89 2.18
C VAL A 757 -10.70 -25.31 2.34
N SER A 758 -11.06 -25.98 3.43
CA SER A 758 -10.73 -27.38 3.66
C SER A 758 -11.62 -28.30 2.81
N TRP A 759 -11.25 -29.59 2.72
CA TRP A 759 -12.13 -30.58 2.10
C TRP A 759 -13.49 -30.65 2.80
N GLU A 760 -13.51 -30.54 4.15
CA GLU A 760 -14.74 -30.54 4.94
C GLU A 760 -15.63 -29.33 4.60
N ASP A 761 -15.03 -28.16 4.38
CA ASP A 761 -15.74 -26.95 3.98
C ASP A 761 -16.32 -27.08 2.57
N ALA A 762 -15.55 -27.62 1.63
CA ALA A 762 -15.99 -27.86 0.25
C ALA A 762 -17.11 -28.90 0.18
N ALA A 763 -17.00 -29.99 0.93
CA ALA A 763 -18.05 -31.01 1.02
C ALA A 763 -19.34 -30.46 1.68
N ALA A 764 -19.19 -29.63 2.71
CA ALA A 764 -20.32 -28.99 3.37
C ALA A 764 -21.04 -27.98 2.45
N PHE A 765 -20.29 -27.21 1.65
CA PHE A 765 -20.85 -26.34 0.61
C PHE A 765 -21.70 -27.13 -0.38
N CYS A 766 -21.15 -28.22 -0.93
CA CYS A 766 -21.88 -29.09 -1.87
C CYS A 766 -23.15 -29.69 -1.23
N GLY A 767 -23.04 -30.17 0.02
CA GLY A 767 -24.19 -30.73 0.76
C GLY A 767 -25.29 -29.70 1.06
N TRP A 768 -24.89 -28.46 1.39
CA TRP A 768 -25.83 -27.36 1.55
C TRP A 768 -26.54 -27.02 0.22
N LEU A 769 -25.77 -26.87 -0.85
CA LEU A 769 -26.31 -26.54 -2.17
C LEU A 769 -27.23 -27.65 -2.69
N SER A 770 -26.86 -28.94 -2.48
CA SER A 770 -27.65 -30.11 -2.82
C SER A 770 -29.04 -30.05 -2.17
N LYS A 771 -29.10 -29.74 -0.87
CA LYS A 771 -30.37 -29.58 -0.12
C LYS A 771 -31.21 -28.40 -0.63
N ARG A 772 -30.56 -27.29 -0.98
CA ARG A 772 -31.24 -26.06 -1.44
C ARG A 772 -31.82 -26.22 -2.85
N CYS A 773 -31.09 -26.89 -3.74
CA CYS A 773 -31.52 -27.13 -5.13
C CYS A 773 -32.36 -28.37 -5.34
N GLY A 774 -32.53 -29.24 -4.33
CA GLY A 774 -33.22 -30.52 -4.47
C GLY A 774 -32.56 -31.49 -5.47
N ALA A 775 -31.27 -31.36 -5.72
CA ALA A 775 -30.48 -32.13 -6.69
C ALA A 775 -29.27 -32.75 -5.97
N ARG A 776 -28.78 -33.90 -6.41
CA ARG A 776 -27.60 -34.56 -5.81
C ARG A 776 -26.31 -33.85 -6.28
N ILE A 777 -25.89 -32.82 -5.54
CA ILE A 777 -24.66 -32.07 -5.77
C ILE A 777 -23.60 -32.49 -4.76
N ARG A 778 -22.36 -32.76 -5.25
CA ARG A 778 -21.24 -33.22 -4.44
C ARG A 778 -19.90 -32.81 -5.08
N LEU A 779 -18.80 -33.06 -4.39
CA LEU A 779 -17.47 -33.01 -5.00
C LEU A 779 -17.35 -34.11 -6.08
N PRO A 780 -16.61 -33.89 -7.19
CA PRO A 780 -16.33 -34.93 -8.16
C PRO A 780 -15.52 -36.06 -7.50
N THR A 781 -15.67 -37.30 -8.00
CA THR A 781 -14.65 -38.32 -7.76
C THR A 781 -13.39 -37.95 -8.53
N GLU A 782 -12.25 -38.50 -8.13
CA GLU A 782 -10.98 -38.32 -8.83
C GLU A 782 -11.10 -38.71 -10.31
N ALA A 783 -11.79 -39.80 -10.59
CA ALA A 783 -12.03 -40.29 -11.95
C ALA A 783 -12.95 -39.36 -12.76
N GLU A 784 -14.02 -38.85 -12.16
CA GLU A 784 -14.92 -37.87 -12.82
C GLU A 784 -14.16 -36.58 -13.16
N TRP A 785 -13.34 -36.12 -12.24
CA TRP A 785 -12.52 -34.93 -12.46
C TRP A 785 -11.53 -35.16 -13.62
N GLU A 786 -10.80 -36.28 -13.62
CA GLU A 786 -9.82 -36.60 -14.66
C GLU A 786 -10.46 -36.78 -16.03
N LYS A 787 -11.60 -37.47 -16.13
CA LYS A 787 -12.36 -37.60 -17.38
C LYS A 787 -12.81 -36.21 -17.90
N ALA A 788 -13.34 -35.37 -17.03
CA ALA A 788 -13.77 -34.03 -17.39
C ALA A 788 -12.59 -33.16 -17.90
N ALA A 789 -11.40 -33.36 -17.36
CA ALA A 789 -10.18 -32.61 -17.74
C ALA A 789 -9.62 -33.11 -19.09
N ARG A 790 -9.44 -34.40 -19.27
CA ARG A 790 -8.67 -34.97 -20.40
C ARG A 790 -9.51 -35.61 -21.51
N GLY A 791 -10.80 -35.78 -21.32
CA GLY A 791 -11.63 -36.49 -22.28
C GLY A 791 -11.36 -38.00 -22.36
N THR A 792 -11.47 -38.57 -23.56
CA THR A 792 -11.32 -40.02 -23.81
C THR A 792 -10.05 -40.35 -24.59
N ASP A 793 -9.28 -39.38 -25.03
CA ASP A 793 -8.09 -39.56 -25.88
C ASP A 793 -6.77 -39.62 -25.12
N GLY A 794 -6.81 -39.48 -23.79
CA GLY A 794 -5.61 -39.62 -22.93
C GLY A 794 -4.62 -38.45 -23.01
N ARG A 795 -5.06 -37.29 -23.46
CA ARG A 795 -4.23 -36.05 -23.55
C ARG A 795 -3.59 -35.66 -22.21
N THR A 796 -2.44 -35.01 -22.29
CA THR A 796 -1.65 -34.62 -21.12
C THR A 796 -2.29 -33.44 -20.37
N TYR A 797 -2.78 -32.46 -21.11
CA TYR A 797 -3.42 -31.23 -20.58
C TYR A 797 -4.84 -31.11 -21.13
N PRO A 798 -5.72 -30.33 -20.53
CA PRO A 798 -7.10 -30.15 -21.03
C PRO A 798 -7.17 -29.73 -22.50
N TRP A 799 -6.25 -28.92 -22.97
CA TRP A 799 -6.18 -28.42 -24.34
C TRP A 799 -5.46 -29.35 -25.34
N GLY A 800 -4.77 -30.38 -24.88
CA GLY A 800 -4.01 -31.33 -25.73
C GLY A 800 -2.66 -31.72 -25.12
N ASN A 801 -1.65 -31.94 -25.99
CA ASN A 801 -0.32 -32.36 -25.54
C ASN A 801 0.76 -31.27 -25.69
N GLU A 802 0.39 -30.10 -26.18
CA GLU A 802 1.31 -28.97 -26.39
C GLU A 802 1.69 -28.32 -25.07
N SER A 803 3.00 -28.12 -24.85
CA SER A 803 3.55 -27.54 -23.62
C SER A 803 4.21 -26.16 -23.79
N ASP A 804 4.41 -25.71 -25.04
CA ASP A 804 5.25 -24.54 -25.32
C ASP A 804 4.60 -23.18 -24.93
N LYS A 805 3.28 -23.13 -24.83
CA LYS A 805 2.52 -21.92 -24.55
C LYS A 805 1.60 -22.03 -23.34
N MET A 806 1.91 -22.90 -22.39
CA MET A 806 1.05 -23.15 -21.23
C MET A 806 0.66 -21.87 -20.48
N GLN A 807 1.58 -20.91 -20.35
CA GLN A 807 1.34 -19.62 -19.68
C GLN A 807 0.22 -18.76 -20.35
N THR A 808 -0.16 -19.08 -21.59
CA THR A 808 -1.29 -18.42 -22.26
C THR A 808 -2.58 -19.23 -22.19
N LEU A 809 -2.52 -20.47 -21.71
CA LEU A 809 -3.62 -21.46 -21.68
C LEU A 809 -4.14 -21.75 -20.27
N CYS A 810 -3.37 -21.46 -19.23
CA CYS A 810 -3.79 -21.62 -17.84
C CYS A 810 -3.06 -20.65 -16.91
N ASN A 811 -3.60 -20.43 -15.70
CA ASN A 811 -2.94 -19.65 -14.66
C ASN A 811 -1.96 -20.56 -13.88
N MET A 812 -0.66 -20.37 -14.12
CA MET A 812 0.43 -21.09 -13.47
C MET A 812 1.55 -20.09 -13.09
N ASN A 813 2.62 -20.55 -12.46
CA ASN A 813 3.70 -19.68 -11.99
C ASN A 813 4.28 -18.76 -13.08
N LYS A 814 4.46 -19.25 -14.31
CA LYS A 814 5.01 -18.47 -15.43
C LYS A 814 4.01 -17.53 -16.10
N THR A 815 2.76 -17.53 -15.68
CA THR A 815 1.72 -16.65 -16.25
C THR A 815 1.90 -15.19 -15.81
N GLY A 816 2.57 -14.96 -14.69
CA GLY A 816 2.88 -13.62 -14.17
C GLY A 816 1.70 -12.94 -13.45
N ILE A 817 0.60 -13.66 -13.18
CA ILE A 817 -0.56 -13.10 -12.46
C ILE A 817 -0.25 -12.96 -10.97
N GLY A 818 0.45 -13.93 -10.37
CA GLY A 818 0.89 -13.89 -8.97
C GLY A 818 -0.21 -14.17 -7.94
N GLY A 819 -1.32 -14.77 -8.36
CA GLY A 819 -2.46 -15.10 -7.51
C GLY A 819 -3.54 -15.86 -8.28
N THR A 820 -4.70 -16.09 -7.66
CA THR A 820 -5.87 -16.58 -8.39
C THR A 820 -6.29 -15.58 -9.46
N SER A 821 -6.94 -16.05 -10.50
CA SER A 821 -7.53 -15.21 -11.55
C SER A 821 -9.05 -15.37 -11.58
N PRO A 822 -9.80 -14.38 -12.08
CA PRO A 822 -11.22 -14.56 -12.38
C PRO A 822 -11.43 -15.75 -13.28
N VAL A 823 -12.50 -16.51 -13.02
CA VAL A 823 -12.77 -17.72 -13.79
C VAL A 823 -13.08 -17.38 -15.25
N GLY A 824 -12.63 -18.24 -16.19
CA GLY A 824 -12.92 -18.16 -17.63
C GLY A 824 -12.02 -17.21 -18.42
N ILE A 825 -10.88 -16.79 -17.89
CA ILE A 825 -9.93 -15.94 -18.64
C ILE A 825 -9.03 -16.74 -19.63
N PHE A 826 -9.12 -18.07 -19.63
CA PHE A 826 -8.34 -18.93 -20.51
C PHE A 826 -9.23 -19.84 -21.38
N PRO A 827 -10.03 -19.28 -22.29
CA PRO A 827 -10.97 -20.08 -23.08
C PRO A 827 -10.28 -21.11 -23.99
N ALA A 828 -9.04 -20.85 -24.43
CA ALA A 828 -8.24 -21.80 -25.20
C ALA A 828 -7.69 -22.96 -24.37
N GLY A 829 -7.72 -22.84 -23.03
CA GLY A 829 -7.30 -23.87 -22.05
C GLY A 829 -8.45 -24.80 -21.62
N GLU A 830 -9.67 -24.66 -22.16
CA GLU A 830 -10.82 -25.48 -21.82
C GLU A 830 -10.61 -26.95 -22.23
N SER A 831 -11.22 -27.85 -21.46
CA SER A 831 -11.23 -29.29 -21.75
C SER A 831 -12.07 -29.63 -22.98
N PRO A 832 -12.04 -30.90 -23.47
CA PRO A 832 -12.92 -31.36 -24.56
C PRO A 832 -14.41 -31.13 -24.30
N TYR A 833 -14.81 -31.16 -23.02
CA TYR A 833 -16.18 -30.91 -22.57
C TYR A 833 -16.47 -29.43 -22.27
N LYS A 834 -15.55 -28.50 -22.63
CA LYS A 834 -15.68 -27.07 -22.38
C LYS A 834 -15.64 -26.67 -20.90
N VAL A 835 -15.06 -27.53 -20.06
CA VAL A 835 -14.83 -27.24 -18.66
C VAL A 835 -13.58 -26.36 -18.54
N ALA A 836 -13.71 -25.21 -17.91
CA ALA A 836 -12.63 -24.25 -17.75
C ALA A 836 -11.80 -24.54 -16.49
N GLU A 837 -10.55 -24.07 -16.49
CA GLU A 837 -9.61 -24.17 -15.36
C GLU A 837 -9.40 -25.58 -14.79
N MET A 838 -9.45 -26.60 -15.65
CA MET A 838 -9.03 -27.94 -15.27
C MET A 838 -7.49 -28.09 -15.21
N ALA A 839 -6.78 -27.00 -15.41
CA ALA A 839 -5.33 -26.89 -15.27
C ALA A 839 -4.98 -25.49 -14.71
N GLY A 840 -4.28 -25.44 -13.58
CA GLY A 840 -3.87 -24.20 -12.94
C GLY A 840 -4.99 -23.49 -12.17
N ASN A 841 -4.78 -22.23 -11.84
CA ASN A 841 -5.58 -21.36 -11.01
C ASN A 841 -5.66 -21.84 -9.56
N VAL A 842 -6.40 -22.91 -9.27
CA VAL A 842 -6.49 -23.51 -7.93
C VAL A 842 -6.43 -25.03 -7.99
N TRP A 843 -5.82 -25.66 -6.99
CA TRP A 843 -6.03 -27.06 -6.71
C TRP A 843 -7.49 -27.30 -6.36
N GLU A 844 -8.08 -28.37 -6.85
CA GLU A 844 -9.49 -28.70 -6.62
C GLU A 844 -9.63 -29.96 -5.77
N TRP A 845 -10.30 -29.85 -4.63
CA TRP A 845 -10.67 -30.98 -3.80
C TRP A 845 -11.61 -31.93 -4.55
N VAL A 846 -11.31 -33.21 -4.48
CA VAL A 846 -12.21 -34.27 -4.95
C VAL A 846 -12.68 -35.16 -3.80
N ASN A 847 -13.66 -35.99 -4.04
CA ASN A 847 -14.29 -36.80 -2.99
C ASN A 847 -13.40 -37.91 -2.42
N ASP A 848 -12.40 -38.33 -3.18
CA ASP A 848 -11.63 -39.56 -2.92
C ASP A 848 -10.60 -39.37 -1.81
N TRP A 849 -10.43 -40.38 -0.98
CA TRP A 849 -9.23 -40.55 -0.17
C TRP A 849 -8.02 -40.84 -1.05
N TYR A 850 -6.88 -40.30 -0.70
CA TYR A 850 -5.65 -40.58 -1.42
C TYR A 850 -5.09 -41.97 -1.07
N GLY A 851 -4.77 -42.74 -2.09
CA GLY A 851 -4.05 -44.00 -1.99
C GLY A 851 -3.00 -44.07 -3.08
N GLU A 852 -1.71 -44.20 -2.71
CA GLU A 852 -0.59 -44.23 -3.66
C GLU A 852 -0.75 -45.37 -4.68
N ASP A 853 -1.15 -46.58 -4.21
CA ASP A 853 -1.29 -47.77 -5.04
C ASP A 853 -2.73 -48.01 -5.52
N TYR A 854 -3.64 -47.04 -5.34
CA TYR A 854 -5.06 -47.30 -5.60
C TYR A 854 -5.34 -47.66 -7.05
N TYR A 855 -4.65 -47.08 -8.04
CA TYR A 855 -4.87 -47.30 -9.47
C TYR A 855 -4.61 -48.75 -9.89
N ARG A 856 -3.74 -49.50 -9.19
CA ARG A 856 -3.49 -50.94 -9.43
C ARG A 856 -4.68 -51.85 -9.10
N ARG A 857 -5.58 -51.38 -8.23
CA ARG A 857 -6.75 -52.15 -7.73
C ARG A 857 -8.07 -51.40 -7.89
N SER A 858 -8.05 -50.30 -8.66
CA SER A 858 -9.24 -49.48 -8.92
C SER A 858 -10.31 -50.34 -9.61
N PRO A 859 -11.58 -50.28 -9.13
CA PRO A 859 -12.70 -50.88 -9.87
C PRO A 859 -12.81 -50.24 -11.26
N ARG A 860 -13.18 -51.07 -12.25
CA ARG A 860 -13.34 -50.55 -13.61
C ARG A 860 -14.48 -49.54 -13.73
N ALA A 861 -15.58 -49.71 -12.98
CA ALA A 861 -16.77 -48.88 -13.08
C ALA A 861 -16.91 -47.98 -11.86
N ASN A 862 -17.09 -46.69 -12.11
CA ASN A 862 -17.39 -45.64 -11.12
C ASN A 862 -16.53 -45.72 -9.84
N PRO A 863 -15.18 -45.74 -9.93
CA PRO A 863 -14.29 -45.80 -8.76
C PRO A 863 -14.52 -44.57 -7.84
N GLN A 864 -14.50 -44.87 -6.52
CA GLN A 864 -14.76 -43.86 -5.46
C GLN A 864 -13.52 -43.59 -4.57
N GLY A 865 -12.36 -44.07 -5.00
CA GLY A 865 -11.15 -44.04 -4.16
C GLY A 865 -11.15 -45.13 -3.06
N PRO A 866 -10.11 -45.16 -2.22
CA PRO A 866 -10.07 -46.02 -1.04
C PRO A 866 -11.20 -45.67 -0.06
N GLU A 867 -11.70 -46.67 0.67
CA GLU A 867 -12.75 -46.48 1.70
C GLU A 867 -12.26 -45.60 2.86
N ARG A 868 -10.96 -45.60 3.16
CA ARG A 868 -10.34 -44.84 4.24
C ARG A 868 -8.98 -44.34 3.79
N GLY A 869 -8.56 -43.20 4.35
CA GLY A 869 -7.28 -42.61 4.11
C GLY A 869 -6.96 -41.54 5.15
N GLU A 870 -5.78 -41.02 5.12
CA GLU A 870 -5.30 -39.93 5.94
C GLU A 870 -5.44 -38.58 5.19
N TYR A 871 -5.30 -38.63 3.88
CA TYR A 871 -5.31 -37.50 2.97
C TYR A 871 -6.46 -37.61 1.96
N ARG A 872 -6.98 -36.43 1.57
CA ARG A 872 -7.89 -36.28 0.43
C ARG A 872 -7.13 -35.89 -0.82
N VAL A 873 -7.64 -36.29 -1.98
CA VAL A 873 -7.01 -35.98 -3.28
C VAL A 873 -7.32 -34.57 -3.71
N LEU A 874 -6.32 -33.89 -4.28
CA LEU A 874 -6.40 -32.59 -4.96
C LEU A 874 -5.94 -32.75 -6.42
N ARG A 875 -6.59 -32.02 -7.34
CA ARG A 875 -6.33 -32.13 -8.78
C ARG A 875 -6.15 -30.76 -9.43
N GLY A 876 -5.47 -30.73 -10.60
CA GLY A 876 -5.43 -29.61 -11.53
C GLY A 876 -4.22 -28.69 -11.42
N GLY A 877 -3.51 -28.70 -10.31
CA GLY A 877 -2.45 -27.71 -10.07
C GLY A 877 -3.04 -26.33 -9.77
N SER A 878 -2.19 -25.36 -9.52
CA SER A 878 -2.62 -24.01 -9.16
C SER A 878 -1.72 -22.93 -9.75
N TRP A 879 -2.04 -21.68 -9.49
CA TRP A 879 -1.31 -20.51 -9.96
C TRP A 879 0.17 -20.45 -9.54
N ILE A 880 0.56 -21.16 -8.48
CA ILE A 880 1.96 -21.21 -8.00
C ILE A 880 2.77 -22.36 -8.60
N ASN A 881 2.13 -23.29 -9.30
CA ASN A 881 2.76 -24.54 -9.75
C ASN A 881 3.37 -24.41 -11.15
N SER A 882 4.40 -25.22 -11.42
CA SER A 882 4.99 -25.38 -12.76
C SER A 882 4.12 -26.27 -13.67
N GLY A 883 4.45 -26.28 -14.97
CA GLY A 883 3.71 -27.05 -15.98
C GLY A 883 3.60 -28.57 -15.72
N SER A 884 4.50 -29.15 -14.94
CA SER A 884 4.43 -30.57 -14.55
C SER A 884 3.25 -30.88 -13.64
N TYR A 885 2.79 -29.93 -12.85
CA TYR A 885 1.69 -30.11 -11.89
C TYR A 885 0.31 -29.87 -12.49
N VAL A 886 0.22 -29.12 -13.59
CA VAL A 886 -1.07 -28.79 -14.23
C VAL A 886 -1.47 -29.84 -15.28
N ARG A 887 -0.80 -31.00 -15.32
CA ARG A 887 -1.22 -32.14 -16.14
C ARG A 887 -2.53 -32.73 -15.63
N SER A 888 -3.40 -33.16 -16.54
CA SER A 888 -4.71 -33.73 -16.21
C SER A 888 -4.63 -34.95 -15.30
N ALA A 889 -3.55 -35.76 -15.40
CA ALA A 889 -3.35 -36.94 -14.57
C ALA A 889 -2.62 -36.67 -13.25
N ASN A 890 -2.09 -35.44 -13.03
CA ASN A 890 -1.33 -35.15 -11.83
C ASN A 890 -2.20 -35.26 -10.58
N ARG A 891 -1.65 -35.89 -9.55
CA ARG A 891 -2.30 -36.14 -8.26
C ARG A 891 -1.57 -35.40 -7.16
N TYR A 892 -2.33 -34.76 -6.29
CA TYR A 892 -1.84 -34.15 -5.06
C TYR A 892 -2.72 -34.56 -3.89
N ASN A 893 -2.28 -34.38 -2.67
CA ASN A 893 -3.06 -34.74 -1.48
C ASN A 893 -2.78 -33.78 -0.33
N ASN A 894 -3.78 -33.62 0.54
CA ASN A 894 -3.65 -32.86 1.78
C ASN A 894 -4.60 -33.45 2.85
N PHE A 895 -4.37 -33.07 4.13
CA PHE A 895 -5.29 -33.41 5.20
C PHE A 895 -6.68 -32.81 4.96
N PRO A 896 -7.78 -33.52 5.30
CA PRO A 896 -9.13 -33.05 5.02
C PRO A 896 -9.54 -31.77 5.76
N ASP A 897 -8.93 -31.50 6.90
CA ASP A 897 -9.16 -30.29 7.71
C ASP A 897 -8.17 -29.15 7.43
N ASN A 898 -7.17 -29.39 6.56
CA ASN A 898 -6.19 -28.37 6.18
C ASN A 898 -6.66 -27.57 4.96
N TRP A 899 -6.10 -26.37 4.80
CA TRP A 899 -6.43 -25.47 3.73
C TRP A 899 -5.21 -24.63 3.31
N ASN A 900 -5.11 -24.28 2.03
CA ASN A 900 -4.09 -23.40 1.50
C ASN A 900 -4.72 -22.30 0.65
N VAL A 901 -3.99 -21.24 0.40
CA VAL A 901 -4.42 -20.09 -0.44
C VAL A 901 -4.62 -20.43 -1.91
N ASN A 902 -4.37 -21.67 -2.28
CA ASN A 902 -4.48 -22.20 -3.62
C ASN A 902 -5.32 -23.48 -3.71
N ASP A 903 -5.99 -23.89 -2.60
CA ASP A 903 -6.90 -25.03 -2.54
C ASP A 903 -8.35 -24.55 -2.60
N GLY A 904 -9.05 -24.93 -3.65
CA GLY A 904 -10.45 -24.62 -3.91
C GLY A 904 -11.26 -25.88 -4.22
N CYS A 905 -12.40 -25.74 -4.85
CA CYS A 905 -13.26 -26.88 -5.18
C CYS A 905 -14.16 -26.61 -6.39
N ARG A 906 -14.70 -27.71 -6.95
CA ARG A 906 -15.70 -27.72 -8.04
C ARG A 906 -16.81 -28.70 -7.71
N CYS A 907 -18.04 -28.44 -8.19
CA CYS A 907 -19.16 -29.29 -7.99
C CYS A 907 -19.44 -30.22 -9.18
N VAL A 908 -19.99 -31.42 -8.89
CA VAL A 908 -20.66 -32.26 -9.86
C VAL A 908 -22.11 -32.52 -9.45
N ARG A 909 -22.97 -32.79 -10.42
CA ARG A 909 -24.35 -33.17 -10.23
C ARG A 909 -24.59 -34.52 -10.92
N SER A 910 -25.19 -35.48 -10.20
CA SER A 910 -25.69 -36.71 -10.80
C SER A 910 -26.84 -36.39 -11.76
N LEU A 911 -26.86 -36.99 -12.95
CA LEU A 911 -27.91 -36.86 -13.95
C LEU A 911 -29.05 -37.83 -13.67
#